data_5750086db978e0ced80195eaadb01361
#
_entry.id   5750086db978e0ced80195eaadb01361
#
_cell.length_a   1.000
_cell.length_b   1.000
_cell.length_c   1.000
_cell.angle_alpha   90.00
_cell.angle_beta   90.00
_cell.angle_gamma   90.00
#
_symmetry.space_group_name_H-M   'P 1'
#
loop_
_entity.id
_entity.type
_entity.pdbx_description
1 polymer ?
#
loop_
_entity_poly.entity_id
_entity_poly.type
_entity_poly.pdbx_seq_one_letter_code
_entity_poly.pdbx_strand_id
1 'polypeptide(L)'
;AVAGMLAELERAGRAFRLRQDGVERFAAVEDAARLRDALGTPIPHGVPTAFLDPVDDPLGDLVGRYARTHGPFTAAEAGAALGLGGAVVLSVLQRLATERRVSTGAFRPEGTPGAAGLDAEWCDAEVLRRIRMRSLAALRAEVEPVDQAAYARFLADWQHLRPRTGRDGAWRPPATLEGVDGVATVLDQLAGTPLPASAWESLVLPARVRDYAPALLDELLATGEYVWSGVGEATGNDGWVALHPADAVDLTLRLPEPAEETPADAALRAAVLEVLAGGGAWFFPQLVERVRAVQAAGGDAGGAGRAVGPDPHRDPADLARGPAVLAALWGLVWDGRVGNDTFAPVRGLLSLGKTAHRTGRQTPRARTARTGGAAGAAAGRGLGGRLAGVRGRGRYAGLASPEGGARGSAGLTAGTVGLSAAEQARSAGRWSLLPAAEQDPTIRAHATAELLLDRYGVITRGSVVAEEVPGGFAGQYRLLTRMEDAGQVRRGHFVDGLGGAQFSTGAVVDRLRGFQRDEEDAAVDAAPLALALAATDPANPYGAALDWPSVPAGPDGVVPTGHRPGRKAGAVVVLIAGRLALYMERGGRTLLAFTEDPGELRAAAEALVWALRTGRTERLSLEKVNGGPVLGTPLAEALLAAGFYSSPSGIRFRN
;
A
#
# COMPACT_ATOMS: atom_id res chain seq x y z
N ALA A 1 18.06 -26.62 54.68
CA ALA A 1 16.73 -25.96 54.60
C ALA A 1 15.71 -26.88 53.92
N VAL A 2 15.93 -27.35 52.67
CA VAL A 2 14.96 -28.15 51.89
C VAL A 2 14.61 -29.49 52.57
N ALA A 3 15.60 -30.23 53.08
CA ALA A 3 15.37 -31.51 53.76
C ALA A 3 14.48 -31.37 55.04
N GLY A 4 14.64 -30.24 55.77
CA GLY A 4 13.80 -29.95 56.94
C GLY A 4 12.35 -29.65 56.53
N MET A 5 12.11 -28.89 55.47
CA MET A 5 10.79 -28.61 54.91
C MET A 5 10.09 -29.87 54.42
N LEU A 6 10.80 -30.77 53.74
CA LEU A 6 10.25 -32.04 53.27
C LEU A 6 9.85 -32.96 54.43
N ALA A 7 10.69 -33.02 55.49
CA ALA A 7 10.35 -33.77 56.71
C ALA A 7 9.15 -33.17 57.48
N GLU A 8 8.96 -31.85 57.39
CA GLU A 8 7.77 -31.17 57.94
C GLU A 8 6.50 -31.50 57.16
N LEU A 9 6.56 -31.49 55.83
CA LEU A 9 5.44 -31.87 54.95
C LEU A 9 5.07 -33.32 55.11
N GLU A 10 6.06 -34.20 55.31
CA GLU A 10 5.83 -35.62 55.60
C GLU A 10 5.11 -35.82 56.94
N ARG A 11 5.59 -35.14 58.01
CA ARG A 11 4.93 -35.19 59.32
C ARG A 11 3.50 -34.61 59.29
N ALA A 12 3.27 -33.63 58.47
CA ALA A 12 1.95 -33.00 58.25
C ALA A 12 1.02 -33.84 57.36
N GLY A 13 1.46 -35.00 56.85
CA GLY A 13 0.69 -35.85 55.94
C GLY A 13 0.42 -35.22 54.58
N ARG A 14 1.24 -34.23 54.15
CA ARG A 14 1.11 -33.56 52.86
C ARG A 14 2.09 -34.10 51.81
N ALA A 15 3.11 -34.83 52.24
CA ALA A 15 4.04 -35.52 51.35
C ALA A 15 4.32 -36.91 51.90
N PHE A 16 4.76 -37.83 51.06
CA PHE A 16 5.20 -39.15 51.45
C PHE A 16 6.50 -39.53 50.70
N ARG A 17 7.27 -40.46 51.30
CA ARG A 17 8.47 -41.00 50.66
C ARG A 17 8.10 -42.17 49.78
N LEU A 18 8.74 -42.25 48.65
CA LEU A 18 8.68 -43.39 47.75
C LEU A 18 10.07 -43.77 47.29
N ARG A 19 10.27 -45.01 46.92
CA ARG A 19 11.52 -45.49 46.35
C ARG A 19 11.29 -45.85 44.88
N GLN A 20 12.03 -45.20 43.98
CA GLN A 20 11.92 -45.40 42.55
C GLN A 20 13.34 -45.60 41.99
N ASP A 21 13.59 -46.70 41.29
CA ASP A 21 14.91 -47.12 40.79
C ASP A 21 16.03 -47.03 41.82
N GLY A 22 15.74 -47.41 43.06
CA GLY A 22 16.67 -47.37 44.17
C GLY A 22 16.89 -45.98 44.79
N VAL A 23 16.34 -44.93 44.22
CA VAL A 23 16.42 -43.55 44.72
C VAL A 23 15.23 -43.19 45.56
N GLU A 24 15.49 -42.64 46.75
CA GLU A 24 14.43 -42.10 47.62
C GLU A 24 13.97 -40.73 47.10
N ARG A 25 12.64 -40.60 46.96
CA ARG A 25 11.99 -39.37 46.48
C ARG A 25 10.84 -38.97 47.40
N PHE A 26 10.41 -37.72 47.31
CA PHE A 26 9.21 -37.24 47.97
C PHE A 26 8.14 -36.94 46.94
N ALA A 27 6.89 -37.30 47.23
CA ALA A 27 5.74 -36.97 46.44
C ALA A 27 4.66 -36.29 47.29
N ALA A 28 3.84 -35.45 46.66
CA ALA A 28 2.66 -34.90 47.27
C ALA A 28 1.61 -35.98 47.48
N VAL A 29 0.86 -35.92 48.54
CA VAL A 29 -0.13 -36.92 48.90
C VAL A 29 -1.27 -37.01 47.86
N GLU A 30 -1.58 -35.89 47.23
CA GLU A 30 -2.55 -35.75 46.13
C GLU A 30 -2.17 -36.54 44.87
N ASP A 31 -0.88 -36.89 44.73
CA ASP A 31 -0.38 -37.66 43.58
C ASP A 31 -0.33 -39.17 43.86
N ALA A 32 -0.77 -39.65 45.05
CA ALA A 32 -0.66 -41.03 45.47
C ALA A 32 -1.32 -42.02 44.48
N ALA A 33 -2.59 -41.82 44.12
CA ALA A 33 -3.29 -42.69 43.17
C ALA A 33 -2.58 -42.67 41.79
N ARG A 34 -2.17 -41.51 41.30
CA ARG A 34 -1.46 -41.36 40.00
C ARG A 34 -0.15 -42.15 39.97
N LEU A 35 0.66 -42.04 41.03
CA LEU A 35 1.94 -42.77 41.15
C LEU A 35 1.73 -44.28 41.29
N ARG A 36 0.68 -44.71 42.04
CA ARG A 36 0.31 -46.12 42.14
C ARG A 36 -0.10 -46.67 40.77
N ASP A 37 -1.03 -46.00 40.09
CA ASP A 37 -1.64 -46.49 38.85
C ASP A 37 -0.69 -46.37 37.64
N ALA A 38 0.20 -45.35 37.60
CA ALA A 38 1.16 -45.18 36.54
C ALA A 38 2.46 -45.99 36.72
N LEU A 39 2.99 -46.06 37.94
CA LEU A 39 4.32 -46.61 38.23
C LEU A 39 4.29 -47.86 39.12
N GLY A 40 3.13 -48.30 39.57
CA GLY A 40 3.05 -49.40 40.52
C GLY A 40 3.65 -49.09 41.90
N THR A 41 3.79 -47.79 42.23
CA THR A 41 4.43 -47.37 43.49
C THR A 41 3.60 -47.79 44.68
N PRO A 42 4.18 -48.51 45.69
CA PRO A 42 3.48 -48.83 46.91
C PRO A 42 3.16 -47.56 47.71
N ILE A 43 1.87 -47.43 48.10
CA ILE A 43 1.41 -46.29 48.87
C ILE A 43 1.55 -46.56 50.36
N PRO A 44 2.17 -45.69 51.15
CA PRO A 44 2.33 -45.84 52.56
C PRO A 44 0.96 -45.78 53.29
N HIS A 45 0.86 -46.45 54.46
CA HIS A 45 -0.33 -46.36 55.30
C HIS A 45 -0.55 -44.92 55.78
N GLY A 46 -1.84 -44.50 55.79
CA GLY A 46 -2.22 -43.20 56.32
C GLY A 46 -2.52 -42.14 55.25
N VAL A 47 -2.37 -42.46 53.94
CA VAL A 47 -2.87 -41.58 52.87
C VAL A 47 -4.40 -41.54 52.90
N PRO A 48 -5.03 -40.37 52.92
CA PRO A 48 -6.49 -40.25 52.91
C PRO A 48 -7.11 -40.91 51.66
N THR A 49 -8.24 -41.59 51.82
CA THR A 49 -8.92 -42.33 50.73
C THR A 49 -9.32 -41.46 49.57
N ALA A 50 -9.61 -40.20 49.80
CA ALA A 50 -9.89 -39.23 48.75
C ALA A 50 -8.75 -39.03 47.71
N PHE A 51 -7.51 -39.39 48.04
CA PHE A 51 -6.35 -39.33 47.14
C PHE A 51 -5.97 -40.69 46.55
N LEU A 52 -6.83 -41.72 46.78
CA LEU A 52 -6.63 -43.08 46.29
C LEU A 52 -7.61 -43.47 45.18
N ASP A 53 -8.51 -42.56 44.78
CA ASP A 53 -9.43 -42.79 43.66
C ASP A 53 -8.65 -43.02 42.35
N PRO A 54 -9.07 -44.00 41.51
CA PRO A 54 -8.39 -44.33 40.27
C PRO A 54 -8.32 -43.12 39.35
N VAL A 55 -7.19 -42.98 38.61
CA VAL A 55 -6.96 -41.93 37.62
C VAL A 55 -7.18 -42.52 36.22
N ASP A 56 -7.96 -41.86 35.36
CA ASP A 56 -8.32 -42.37 34.02
C ASP A 56 -7.12 -42.62 33.11
N ASP A 57 -6.15 -41.67 33.07
CA ASP A 57 -4.92 -41.78 32.26
C ASP A 57 -3.68 -41.40 33.09
N PRO A 58 -3.28 -42.25 34.05
CA PRO A 58 -2.22 -41.89 34.99
C PRO A 58 -0.85 -41.72 34.33
N LEU A 59 -0.53 -42.52 33.29
CA LEU A 59 0.71 -42.40 32.52
C LEU A 59 0.73 -41.16 31.67
N GLY A 60 -0.35 -40.85 30.95
CA GLY A 60 -0.47 -39.65 30.15
C GLY A 60 -0.37 -38.36 30.97
N ASP A 61 -1.00 -38.38 32.16
CA ASP A 61 -0.94 -37.26 33.07
C ASP A 61 0.48 -37.05 33.64
N LEU A 62 1.16 -38.13 34.00
CA LEU A 62 2.51 -38.08 34.55
C LEU A 62 3.54 -37.60 33.51
N VAL A 63 3.52 -38.14 32.29
CA VAL A 63 4.37 -37.72 31.18
C VAL A 63 4.03 -36.29 30.76
N GLY A 64 2.74 -35.92 30.70
CA GLY A 64 2.30 -34.57 30.40
C GLY A 64 2.75 -33.54 31.44
N ARG A 65 2.79 -33.90 32.74
CA ARG A 65 3.37 -33.06 33.81
C ARG A 65 4.87 -32.88 33.64
N TYR A 66 5.57 -33.96 33.32
CA TYR A 66 6.99 -33.91 33.04
C TYR A 66 7.25 -32.93 31.88
N ALA A 67 6.54 -33.07 30.77
CA ALA A 67 6.67 -32.20 29.60
C ALA A 67 6.44 -30.71 29.92
N ARG A 68 5.42 -30.38 30.75
CA ARG A 68 5.10 -29.00 31.15
C ARG A 68 6.15 -28.36 32.07
N THR A 69 6.96 -29.15 32.76
CA THR A 69 7.96 -28.66 33.74
C THR A 69 9.39 -28.72 33.23
N HIS A 70 9.60 -29.30 32.05
CA HIS A 70 10.93 -29.44 31.44
C HIS A 70 10.99 -28.71 30.08
N GLY A 71 12.19 -28.36 29.66
CA GLY A 71 12.48 -27.92 28.31
C GLY A 71 12.36 -29.08 27.32
N PRO A 72 12.85 -28.93 26.07
CA PRO A 72 12.89 -30.03 25.12
C PRO A 72 13.66 -31.25 25.70
N PHE A 73 13.11 -32.43 25.53
CA PHE A 73 13.62 -33.68 26.12
C PHE A 73 13.42 -34.84 25.15
N THR A 74 14.16 -35.94 25.34
CA THR A 74 13.95 -37.23 24.64
C THR A 74 13.09 -38.17 25.42
N ALA A 75 12.50 -39.18 24.75
CA ALA A 75 11.74 -40.21 25.42
C ALA A 75 12.60 -41.01 26.42
N ALA A 76 13.90 -41.18 26.13
CA ALA A 76 14.84 -41.84 27.03
C ALA A 76 15.07 -41.03 28.33
N GLU A 77 15.24 -39.70 28.23
CA GLU A 77 15.41 -38.81 29.38
C GLU A 77 14.19 -38.79 30.29
N ALA A 78 12.99 -38.70 29.72
CA ALA A 78 11.76 -38.74 30.47
C ALA A 78 11.54 -40.12 31.11
N GLY A 79 11.89 -41.18 30.40
CA GLY A 79 11.86 -42.55 30.93
C GLY A 79 12.76 -42.74 32.14
N ALA A 80 14.01 -42.29 32.05
CA ALA A 80 14.96 -42.33 33.15
C ALA A 80 14.49 -41.51 34.37
N ALA A 81 13.91 -40.31 34.11
CA ALA A 81 13.41 -39.43 35.17
C ALA A 81 12.19 -40.01 35.90
N LEU A 82 11.33 -40.73 35.18
CA LEU A 82 10.08 -41.32 35.72
C LEU A 82 10.19 -42.80 36.12
N GLY A 83 11.36 -43.42 35.92
CA GLY A 83 11.55 -44.84 36.14
C GLY A 83 10.73 -45.73 35.21
N LEU A 84 10.55 -45.28 33.97
CA LEU A 84 9.77 -45.97 32.94
C LEU A 84 10.67 -46.37 31.77
N GLY A 85 10.30 -47.45 31.09
CA GLY A 85 10.96 -47.79 29.83
C GLY A 85 10.72 -46.71 28.75
N GLY A 86 11.79 -46.30 28.04
CA GLY A 86 11.67 -45.26 27.02
C GLY A 86 10.62 -45.55 25.95
N ALA A 87 10.42 -46.83 25.59
CA ALA A 87 9.38 -47.22 24.63
C ALA A 87 7.93 -46.95 25.14
N VAL A 88 7.71 -47.10 26.46
CA VAL A 88 6.42 -46.78 27.08
C VAL A 88 6.18 -45.26 27.01
N VAL A 89 7.18 -44.48 27.39
CA VAL A 89 7.12 -43.03 27.32
C VAL A 89 6.91 -42.55 25.87
N LEU A 90 7.59 -43.16 24.91
CA LEU A 90 7.45 -42.81 23.48
C LEU A 90 6.02 -43.04 22.99
N SER A 91 5.38 -44.13 23.36
CA SER A 91 3.97 -44.41 22.98
C SER A 91 3.01 -43.38 23.55
N VAL A 92 3.24 -42.95 24.81
CA VAL A 92 2.46 -41.87 25.43
C VAL A 92 2.68 -40.55 24.75
N LEU A 93 3.93 -40.18 24.43
CA LEU A 93 4.27 -38.93 23.72
C LEU A 93 3.65 -38.88 22.33
N GLN A 94 3.64 -39.99 21.58
CA GLN A 94 2.98 -40.09 20.28
C GLN A 94 1.47 -39.81 20.37
N ARG A 95 0.82 -40.35 21.40
CA ARG A 95 -0.60 -40.07 21.66
C ARG A 95 -0.83 -38.61 22.04
N LEU A 96 -0.02 -38.04 22.96
CA LEU A 96 -0.11 -36.64 23.34
C LEU A 96 0.18 -35.69 22.15
N ALA A 97 0.98 -36.12 21.17
CA ALA A 97 1.21 -35.37 19.95
C ALA A 97 -0.02 -35.36 19.02
N THR A 98 -0.73 -36.50 18.93
CA THR A 98 -2.02 -36.57 18.22
C THR A 98 -3.04 -35.60 18.83
N GLU A 99 -3.00 -35.46 20.16
CA GLU A 99 -3.81 -34.50 20.92
C GLU A 99 -3.27 -33.05 20.84
N ARG A 100 -2.17 -32.80 20.13
CA ARG A 100 -1.49 -31.52 20.01
C ARG A 100 -1.00 -30.92 21.33
N ARG A 101 -0.79 -31.73 22.34
CA ARG A 101 -0.27 -31.30 23.66
C ARG A 101 1.24 -31.25 23.70
N VAL A 102 1.92 -32.06 22.91
CA VAL A 102 3.37 -32.03 22.71
C VAL A 102 3.70 -31.99 21.23
N SER A 103 4.87 -31.48 20.90
CA SER A 103 5.40 -31.43 19.52
C SER A 103 6.76 -32.13 19.48
N THR A 104 7.10 -32.73 18.33
CA THR A 104 8.40 -33.30 18.07
C THR A 104 9.17 -32.44 17.08
N GLY A 105 10.50 -32.35 17.20
CA GLY A 105 11.37 -31.56 16.33
C GLY A 105 12.80 -31.55 16.84
N ALA A 106 13.70 -30.83 16.16
CA ALA A 106 15.03 -30.50 16.66
C ALA A 106 14.96 -29.15 17.37
N PHE A 107 14.87 -29.16 18.69
CA PHE A 107 14.66 -27.95 19.50
C PHE A 107 15.94 -27.49 20.21
N ARG A 108 16.90 -28.37 20.44
CA ARG A 108 18.18 -28.07 21.09
C ARG A 108 19.25 -27.75 20.04
N PRO A 109 20.25 -26.91 20.36
CA PRO A 109 21.37 -26.63 19.44
C PRO A 109 22.12 -27.89 18.98
N GLU A 110 22.18 -28.90 19.85
CA GLU A 110 22.81 -30.20 19.60
C GLU A 110 21.82 -31.25 19.08
N GLY A 111 20.55 -30.84 18.88
CA GLY A 111 19.49 -31.72 18.40
C GLY A 111 19.77 -32.20 16.97
N THR A 112 19.56 -33.48 16.71
CA THR A 112 19.74 -34.05 15.37
C THR A 112 18.45 -33.89 14.57
N PRO A 113 18.46 -33.12 13.45
CA PRO A 113 17.28 -32.99 12.59
C PRO A 113 16.86 -34.36 12.04
N GLY A 114 15.58 -34.67 12.17
CA GLY A 114 15.03 -35.93 11.69
C GLY A 114 15.28 -37.13 12.59
N ALA A 115 15.81 -36.95 13.82
CA ALA A 115 15.90 -38.02 14.81
C ALA A 115 14.53 -38.63 15.06
N ALA A 116 14.46 -39.92 15.16
CA ALA A 116 13.22 -40.68 15.33
C ALA A 116 13.33 -41.65 16.55
N GLY A 117 12.21 -42.15 16.98
CA GLY A 117 12.19 -43.09 18.08
C GLY A 117 12.56 -42.48 19.41
N LEU A 118 13.44 -43.14 20.15
CA LEU A 118 13.85 -42.72 21.50
C LEU A 118 14.71 -41.45 21.52
N ASP A 119 15.38 -41.15 20.42
CA ASP A 119 16.26 -40.00 20.27
C ASP A 119 15.55 -38.75 19.73
N ALA A 120 14.29 -38.89 19.33
CA ALA A 120 13.46 -37.74 18.94
C ALA A 120 13.26 -36.80 20.12
N GLU A 121 13.40 -35.49 19.86
CA GLU A 121 13.13 -34.48 20.88
C GLU A 121 11.65 -34.13 20.92
N TRP A 122 11.15 -33.94 22.11
CA TRP A 122 9.76 -33.64 22.44
C TRP A 122 9.71 -32.38 23.31
N CYS A 123 8.68 -31.57 23.10
CA CYS A 123 8.44 -30.39 23.92
C CYS A 123 6.93 -30.19 24.08
N ASP A 124 6.49 -29.83 25.28
CA ASP A 124 5.12 -29.38 25.52
C ASP A 124 4.83 -28.13 24.68
N ALA A 125 3.64 -28.05 24.08
CA ALA A 125 3.29 -26.96 23.16
C ALA A 125 3.35 -25.58 23.81
N GLU A 126 2.94 -25.46 25.08
CA GLU A 126 2.99 -24.21 25.84
C GLU A 126 4.42 -23.85 26.26
N VAL A 127 5.24 -24.83 26.65
CA VAL A 127 6.67 -24.62 26.93
C VAL A 127 7.40 -24.18 25.67
N LEU A 128 7.14 -24.82 24.54
CA LEU A 128 7.71 -24.44 23.25
C LEU A 128 7.33 -23.00 22.86
N ARG A 129 6.06 -22.63 23.04
CA ARG A 129 5.61 -21.26 22.82
C ARG A 129 6.36 -20.26 23.70
N ARG A 130 6.55 -20.58 24.98
CA ARG A 130 7.32 -19.72 25.91
C ARG A 130 8.81 -19.62 25.54
N ILE A 131 9.42 -20.72 25.09
CA ILE A 131 10.82 -20.71 24.61
C ILE A 131 10.92 -19.79 23.39
N ARG A 132 10.04 -19.93 22.38
CA ARG A 132 10.01 -19.06 21.21
C ARG A 132 9.84 -17.59 21.57
N MET A 133 8.90 -17.27 22.46
CA MET A 133 8.68 -15.91 22.94
C MET A 133 9.93 -15.32 23.62
N ARG A 134 10.65 -16.09 24.44
CA ARG A 134 11.89 -15.65 25.10
C ARG A 134 13.03 -15.49 24.12
N SER A 135 13.21 -16.41 23.18
CA SER A 135 14.24 -16.32 22.14
C SER A 135 14.00 -15.08 21.25
N LEU A 136 12.75 -14.85 20.83
CA LEU A 136 12.37 -13.67 20.07
C LEU A 136 12.60 -12.37 20.86
N ALA A 137 12.31 -12.37 22.18
CA ALA A 137 12.57 -11.21 23.03
C ALA A 137 14.07 -10.92 23.17
N ALA A 138 14.90 -11.96 23.30
CA ALA A 138 16.36 -11.81 23.33
C ALA A 138 16.89 -11.25 22.00
N LEU A 139 16.48 -11.84 20.87
CA LEU A 139 16.85 -11.34 19.54
C LEU A 139 16.38 -9.89 19.29
N ARG A 140 15.26 -9.48 19.86
CA ARG A 140 14.78 -8.09 19.79
C ARG A 140 15.67 -7.14 20.59
N ALA A 141 16.17 -7.57 21.73
CA ALA A 141 17.06 -6.77 22.57
C ALA A 141 18.46 -6.58 21.97
N GLU A 142 18.88 -7.50 21.08
CA GLU A 142 20.18 -7.44 20.39
C GLU A 142 20.16 -6.50 19.16
N VAL A 143 18.97 -6.04 18.72
CA VAL A 143 18.82 -5.22 17.51
C VAL A 143 18.87 -3.75 17.86
N GLU A 144 19.99 -3.08 17.58
CA GLU A 144 20.06 -1.63 17.58
C GLU A 144 19.19 -1.04 16.46
N PRO A 145 18.27 -0.10 16.78
CA PRO A 145 17.42 0.51 15.77
C PRO A 145 18.23 1.42 14.84
N VAL A 146 17.84 1.48 13.57
CA VAL A 146 18.41 2.45 12.64
C VAL A 146 17.77 3.81 12.81
N ASP A 147 18.44 4.89 12.38
CA ASP A 147 17.88 6.22 12.34
C ASP A 147 16.75 6.36 11.29
N GLN A 148 15.93 7.40 11.42
CA GLN A 148 14.79 7.65 10.52
C GLN A 148 15.23 7.93 9.07
N ALA A 149 16.39 8.54 8.87
CA ALA A 149 16.93 8.80 7.53
C ALA A 149 17.42 7.51 6.86
N ALA A 150 17.99 6.56 7.63
CA ALA A 150 18.31 5.23 7.15
C ALA A 150 17.05 4.48 6.69
N TYR A 151 15.98 4.54 7.47
CA TYR A 151 14.70 3.96 7.06
C TYR A 151 14.15 4.60 5.78
N ALA A 152 14.24 5.92 5.63
CA ALA A 152 13.79 6.59 4.42
C ALA A 152 14.64 6.22 3.19
N ARG A 153 15.96 6.03 3.35
CA ARG A 153 16.85 5.52 2.28
C ARG A 153 16.52 4.07 1.93
N PHE A 154 16.32 3.23 2.94
CA PHE A 154 15.89 1.84 2.75
C PHE A 154 14.57 1.77 1.99
N LEU A 155 13.54 2.53 2.40
CA LEU A 155 12.22 2.51 1.78
C LEU A 155 12.28 2.94 0.31
N ALA A 156 13.08 3.94 -0.03
CA ALA A 156 13.31 4.34 -1.42
C ALA A 156 13.93 3.18 -2.24
N ASP A 157 14.99 2.56 -1.74
CA ASP A 157 15.66 1.42 -2.40
C ASP A 157 14.73 0.20 -2.48
N TRP A 158 13.95 -0.05 -1.43
CA TRP A 158 12.96 -1.12 -1.36
C TRP A 158 11.89 -0.99 -2.44
N GLN A 159 11.51 0.25 -2.77
CA GLN A 159 10.55 0.57 -3.81
C GLN A 159 11.20 0.96 -5.15
N HIS A 160 12.38 0.42 -5.44
CA HIS A 160 13.09 0.56 -6.71
C HIS A 160 13.50 1.99 -7.09
N LEU A 161 13.68 2.84 -6.10
CA LEU A 161 14.09 4.23 -6.26
C LEU A 161 15.53 4.41 -5.77
N ARG A 162 16.48 4.47 -6.69
CA ARG A 162 17.90 4.70 -6.36
C ARG A 162 18.38 6.02 -6.93
N PRO A 163 18.35 7.10 -6.13
CA PRO A 163 18.94 8.35 -6.56
C PRO A 163 20.40 8.16 -6.94
N ARG A 164 20.83 8.76 -8.03
CA ARG A 164 22.21 8.64 -8.54
C ARG A 164 22.65 9.90 -9.27
N THR A 165 23.95 10.13 -9.27
CA THR A 165 24.60 11.14 -10.11
C THR A 165 25.33 10.47 -11.26
N GLY A 166 25.34 11.11 -12.42
CA GLY A 166 26.15 10.70 -13.55
C GLY A 166 27.65 10.93 -13.28
N ARG A 167 28.52 10.41 -14.13
CA ARG A 167 29.96 10.65 -14.08
C ARG A 167 30.33 12.13 -14.27
N ASP A 168 29.42 12.91 -14.83
CA ASP A 168 29.49 14.35 -15.03
C ASP A 168 29.01 15.16 -13.79
N GLY A 169 28.70 14.48 -12.68
CA GLY A 169 28.15 15.09 -11.47
C GLY A 169 26.68 15.51 -11.59
N ALA A 170 26.03 15.32 -12.74
CA ALA A 170 24.63 15.69 -12.93
C ALA A 170 23.70 14.68 -12.28
N TRP A 171 22.59 15.16 -11.73
CA TRP A 171 21.49 14.35 -11.20
C TRP A 171 20.89 13.46 -12.29
N ARG A 172 20.54 12.23 -11.93
CA ARG A 172 19.90 11.25 -12.82
C ARG A 172 18.59 10.74 -12.20
N PRO A 173 17.57 10.38 -13.03
CA PRO A 173 16.35 9.76 -12.55
C PRO A 173 16.61 8.52 -11.70
N PRO A 174 15.81 8.28 -10.64
CA PRO A 174 16.06 7.21 -9.67
C PRO A 174 15.66 5.82 -10.19
N ALA A 175 14.99 5.72 -11.34
CA ALA A 175 14.43 4.49 -11.89
C ALA A 175 15.46 3.36 -12.03
N THR A 176 15.11 2.17 -11.53
CA THR A 176 15.95 0.97 -11.61
C THR A 176 15.36 -0.14 -12.47
N LEU A 177 14.04 -0.08 -12.73
CA LEU A 177 13.28 -1.05 -13.51
C LEU A 177 13.16 -0.60 -14.98
N GLU A 178 12.82 -1.53 -15.88
CA GLU A 178 12.68 -1.28 -17.31
C GLU A 178 11.52 -2.08 -17.90
N GLY A 179 10.89 -1.56 -18.95
CA GLY A 179 9.92 -2.27 -19.75
C GLY A 179 8.61 -2.62 -19.05
N VAL A 180 7.86 -3.56 -19.64
CA VAL A 180 6.56 -4.04 -19.14
C VAL A 180 6.72 -4.75 -17.79
N ASP A 181 7.72 -5.64 -17.67
CA ASP A 181 8.01 -6.36 -16.42
C ASP A 181 8.33 -5.40 -15.26
N GLY A 182 9.01 -4.28 -15.58
CA GLY A 182 9.26 -3.23 -14.60
C GLY A 182 7.97 -2.55 -14.14
N VAL A 183 7.02 -2.31 -15.04
CA VAL A 183 5.70 -1.78 -14.67
C VAL A 183 4.95 -2.81 -13.83
N ALA A 184 4.91 -4.08 -14.22
CA ALA A 184 4.28 -5.17 -13.47
C ALA A 184 4.82 -5.23 -12.02
N THR A 185 6.14 -5.22 -11.85
CA THR A 185 6.78 -5.21 -10.51
C THR A 185 6.29 -4.04 -9.64
N VAL A 186 6.12 -2.85 -10.24
CA VAL A 186 5.60 -1.68 -9.50
C VAL A 186 4.13 -1.88 -9.13
N LEU A 187 3.32 -2.43 -10.05
CA LEU A 187 1.90 -2.65 -9.80
C LEU A 187 1.66 -3.70 -8.72
N ASP A 188 2.46 -4.77 -8.68
CA ASP A 188 2.41 -5.78 -7.63
C ASP A 188 2.73 -5.16 -6.27
N GLN A 189 3.84 -4.41 -6.16
CA GLN A 189 4.26 -3.79 -4.91
C GLN A 189 3.27 -2.72 -4.42
N LEU A 190 2.62 -1.99 -5.32
CA LEU A 190 1.64 -0.96 -5.01
C LEU A 190 0.19 -1.43 -5.15
N ALA A 191 -0.06 -2.74 -5.23
CA ALA A 191 -1.37 -3.32 -5.44
C ALA A 191 -2.40 -2.77 -4.44
N GLY A 192 -3.53 -2.28 -4.95
CA GLY A 192 -4.62 -1.75 -4.13
C GLY A 192 -4.36 -0.41 -3.45
N THR A 193 -3.18 0.22 -3.66
CA THR A 193 -2.88 1.53 -3.07
C THR A 193 -3.56 2.65 -3.85
N PRO A 194 -4.46 3.43 -3.24
CA PRO A 194 -5.07 4.57 -3.92
C PRO A 194 -4.08 5.71 -4.01
N LEU A 195 -3.79 6.11 -5.23
CA LEU A 195 -2.99 7.30 -5.54
C LEU A 195 -3.80 8.24 -6.44
N PRO A 196 -3.51 9.55 -6.42
CA PRO A 196 -4.12 10.46 -7.39
C PRO A 196 -3.85 9.96 -8.81
N ALA A 197 -4.89 9.86 -9.62
CA ALA A 197 -4.78 9.38 -11.00
C ALA A 197 -3.70 10.13 -11.78
N SER A 198 -3.59 11.45 -11.54
CA SER A 198 -2.55 12.29 -12.14
C SER A 198 -1.12 11.94 -11.68
N ALA A 199 -0.94 11.26 -10.55
CA ALA A 199 0.39 10.90 -10.03
C ALA A 199 0.96 9.64 -10.70
N TRP A 200 0.12 8.69 -11.07
CA TRP A 200 0.56 7.39 -11.57
C TRP A 200 1.55 7.50 -12.74
N GLU A 201 1.14 8.13 -13.82
CA GLU A 201 1.95 8.24 -15.05
C GLU A 201 2.86 9.48 -15.09
N SER A 202 2.69 10.41 -14.15
CA SER A 202 3.50 11.62 -14.10
C SER A 202 4.69 11.54 -13.14
N LEU A 203 4.58 10.77 -12.06
CA LEU A 203 5.58 10.70 -11.00
C LEU A 203 5.90 9.27 -10.58
N VAL A 204 4.88 8.42 -10.29
CA VAL A 204 5.07 7.12 -9.64
C VAL A 204 5.77 6.12 -10.55
N LEU A 205 5.21 5.86 -11.73
CA LEU A 205 5.78 4.93 -12.72
C LEU A 205 7.09 5.46 -13.32
N PRO A 206 7.19 6.74 -13.77
CA PRO A 206 8.45 7.26 -14.31
C PRO A 206 9.60 7.33 -13.30
N ALA A 207 9.29 7.42 -12.00
CA ALA A 207 10.33 7.40 -10.98
C ALA A 207 10.95 6.01 -10.77
N ARG A 208 10.22 4.94 -11.09
CA ARG A 208 10.62 3.54 -10.87
C ARG A 208 11.03 2.81 -12.16
N VAL A 209 10.39 3.15 -13.28
CA VAL A 209 10.59 2.50 -14.59
C VAL A 209 11.28 3.47 -15.53
N ARG A 210 12.46 3.08 -16.03
CA ARG A 210 13.23 3.88 -16.98
C ARG A 210 12.48 4.00 -18.30
N ASP A 211 12.52 5.17 -18.88
CA ASP A 211 11.88 5.47 -20.17
C ASP A 211 10.40 5.05 -20.23
N TYR A 212 9.71 5.21 -19.09
CA TYR A 212 8.29 4.87 -18.99
C TYR A 212 7.48 5.56 -20.09
N ALA A 213 6.66 4.76 -20.77
CA ALA A 213 5.68 5.24 -21.74
C ALA A 213 4.29 4.68 -21.40
N PRO A 214 3.20 5.45 -21.61
CA PRO A 214 1.83 5.01 -21.34
C PRO A 214 1.43 3.67 -21.97
N ALA A 215 2.05 3.32 -23.10
CA ALA A 215 1.81 2.05 -23.79
C ALA A 215 2.17 0.81 -22.94
N LEU A 216 3.16 0.94 -22.04
CA LEU A 216 3.57 -0.18 -21.16
C LEU A 216 2.46 -0.53 -20.14
N LEU A 217 1.77 0.48 -19.59
CA LEU A 217 0.62 0.25 -18.72
C LEU A 217 -0.59 -0.27 -19.52
N ASP A 218 -0.84 0.30 -20.70
CA ASP A 218 -1.96 -0.15 -21.54
C ASP A 218 -1.79 -1.61 -22.00
N GLU A 219 -0.57 -2.07 -22.22
CA GLU A 219 -0.27 -3.47 -22.56
C GLU A 219 -0.73 -4.40 -21.44
N LEU A 220 -0.35 -4.14 -20.19
CA LEU A 220 -0.74 -4.95 -19.02
C LEU A 220 -2.25 -4.91 -18.76
N LEU A 221 -2.90 -3.77 -18.96
CA LEU A 221 -4.35 -3.67 -18.80
C LEU A 221 -5.10 -4.39 -19.94
N ALA A 222 -4.58 -4.33 -21.16
CA ALA A 222 -5.20 -4.98 -22.34
C ALA A 222 -5.13 -6.50 -22.29
N THR A 223 -4.08 -7.09 -21.69
CA THR A 223 -3.98 -8.53 -21.46
C THR A 223 -4.96 -9.01 -20.39
N GLY A 224 -5.40 -8.11 -19.51
CA GLY A 224 -6.24 -8.44 -18.36
C GLY A 224 -5.48 -9.00 -17.17
N GLU A 225 -4.14 -8.97 -17.19
CA GLU A 225 -3.30 -9.35 -16.05
C GLU A 225 -3.42 -8.35 -14.90
N TYR A 226 -3.70 -7.10 -15.23
CA TYR A 226 -3.96 -6.03 -14.26
C TYR A 226 -5.28 -5.34 -14.56
N VAL A 227 -5.90 -4.86 -13.51
CA VAL A 227 -7.10 -4.03 -13.57
C VAL A 227 -6.92 -2.79 -12.72
N TRP A 228 -7.73 -1.75 -12.98
CA TRP A 228 -7.75 -0.57 -12.15
C TRP A 228 -9.15 -0.29 -11.60
N SER A 229 -9.21 0.31 -10.41
CA SER A 229 -10.44 0.75 -9.76
C SER A 229 -10.34 2.21 -9.35
N GLY A 230 -11.47 2.91 -9.37
CA GLY A 230 -11.61 4.18 -8.67
C GLY A 230 -11.84 3.96 -7.18
N VAL A 231 -11.41 4.91 -6.36
CA VAL A 231 -11.57 4.89 -4.89
C VAL A 231 -12.20 6.19 -4.38
N GLY A 232 -12.67 7.04 -5.29
CA GLY A 232 -13.31 8.31 -5.00
C GLY A 232 -12.80 9.45 -5.86
N GLU A 233 -13.58 10.51 -5.93
CA GLU A 233 -13.22 11.73 -6.64
C GLU A 233 -12.24 12.58 -5.83
N ALA A 234 -11.32 13.24 -6.53
CA ALA A 234 -10.47 14.28 -5.96
C ALA A 234 -10.86 15.65 -6.49
N THR A 235 -10.47 16.71 -5.79
CA THR A 235 -10.76 18.07 -6.23
C THR A 235 -10.16 18.40 -7.60
N GLY A 236 -10.96 18.93 -8.51
CA GLY A 236 -10.59 19.20 -9.90
C GLY A 236 -11.02 18.04 -10.80
N ASN A 237 -10.33 17.84 -11.92
CA ASN A 237 -10.56 16.71 -12.82
C ASN A 237 -9.58 15.58 -12.50
N ASP A 238 -9.58 15.10 -11.27
CA ASP A 238 -8.72 14.04 -10.76
C ASP A 238 -9.52 13.11 -9.86
N GLY A 239 -8.97 11.97 -9.52
CA GLY A 239 -9.57 11.01 -8.62
C GLY A 239 -8.52 10.08 -8.01
N TRP A 240 -8.93 9.32 -7.02
CA TRP A 240 -8.09 8.30 -6.42
C TRP A 240 -8.27 7.00 -7.20
N VAL A 241 -7.18 6.45 -7.71
CA VAL A 241 -7.16 5.23 -8.51
C VAL A 241 -6.17 4.26 -7.90
N ALA A 242 -6.60 3.01 -7.77
CA ALA A 242 -5.78 1.87 -7.41
C ALA A 242 -5.61 0.93 -8.61
N LEU A 243 -4.45 0.29 -8.69
CA LEU A 243 -4.12 -0.74 -9.68
C LEU A 243 -3.97 -2.08 -8.96
N HIS A 244 -4.40 -3.16 -9.58
CA HIS A 244 -4.50 -4.47 -8.95
C HIS A 244 -4.03 -5.56 -9.89
N PRO A 245 -3.26 -6.57 -9.44
CA PRO A 245 -3.16 -7.84 -10.13
C PRO A 245 -4.56 -8.47 -10.25
N ALA A 246 -4.91 -9.03 -11.39
CA ALA A 246 -6.26 -9.54 -11.65
C ALA A 246 -6.65 -10.73 -10.75
N ASP A 247 -5.66 -11.54 -10.36
CA ASP A 247 -5.82 -12.70 -9.47
C ASP A 247 -5.95 -12.34 -7.97
N ALA A 248 -5.62 -11.10 -7.61
CA ALA A 248 -5.71 -10.59 -6.23
C ALA A 248 -6.65 -9.39 -6.08
N VAL A 249 -7.41 -9.06 -7.12
CA VAL A 249 -8.26 -7.86 -7.12
C VAL A 249 -9.35 -7.90 -6.06
N ASP A 250 -9.95 -9.06 -5.80
CA ASP A 250 -10.96 -9.27 -4.77
C ASP A 250 -10.43 -9.00 -3.35
N LEU A 251 -9.15 -9.28 -3.11
CA LEU A 251 -8.48 -9.03 -1.84
C LEU A 251 -8.07 -7.56 -1.66
N THR A 252 -7.79 -6.86 -2.76
CA THR A 252 -7.19 -5.53 -2.77
C THR A 252 -8.17 -4.40 -3.06
N LEU A 253 -9.39 -4.71 -3.55
CA LEU A 253 -10.44 -3.72 -3.74
C LEU A 253 -10.85 -3.08 -2.42
N ARG A 254 -10.91 -1.74 -2.40
CA ARG A 254 -11.52 -1.00 -1.31
C ARG A 254 -13.03 -0.98 -1.51
N LEU A 255 -13.76 -1.22 -0.42
CA LEU A 255 -15.21 -1.03 -0.41
C LEU A 255 -15.47 0.45 -0.15
N PRO A 256 -16.12 1.17 -1.07
CA PRO A 256 -16.46 2.56 -0.86
C PRO A 256 -17.55 2.68 0.22
N GLU A 257 -17.52 3.80 0.92
CA GLU A 257 -18.67 4.18 1.74
C GLU A 257 -19.85 4.59 0.83
N PRO A 258 -21.08 4.18 1.16
CA PRO A 258 -22.26 4.55 0.36
C PRO A 258 -22.40 6.07 0.32
N ALA A 259 -22.40 6.65 -0.88
CA ALA A 259 -22.70 8.06 -1.07
C ALA A 259 -24.21 8.29 -1.07
N GLU A 260 -24.67 9.46 -0.65
CA GLU A 260 -26.06 9.87 -0.79
C GLU A 260 -26.39 10.08 -2.28
N GLU A 261 -27.36 9.33 -2.79
CA GLU A 261 -27.76 9.36 -4.20
C GLU A 261 -29.20 9.85 -4.36
N THR A 262 -29.45 10.53 -5.48
CA THR A 262 -30.85 10.80 -5.85
C THR A 262 -31.52 9.52 -6.39
N PRO A 263 -32.84 9.34 -6.22
CA PRO A 263 -33.54 8.16 -6.76
C PRO A 263 -33.35 7.96 -8.28
N ALA A 264 -33.21 9.04 -9.04
CA ALA A 264 -33.00 8.98 -10.49
C ALA A 264 -31.57 8.49 -10.85
N ASP A 265 -30.55 8.97 -10.13
CA ASP A 265 -29.18 8.53 -10.31
C ASP A 265 -29.03 7.06 -9.92
N ALA A 266 -29.65 6.65 -8.80
CA ALA A 266 -29.66 5.27 -8.35
C ALA A 266 -30.30 4.33 -9.39
N ALA A 267 -31.42 4.72 -10.01
CA ALA A 267 -32.07 3.93 -11.05
C ALA A 267 -31.23 3.80 -12.32
N LEU A 268 -30.55 4.86 -12.74
CA LEU A 268 -29.65 4.82 -13.89
C LEU A 268 -28.40 3.96 -13.63
N ARG A 269 -27.83 4.08 -12.44
CA ARG A 269 -26.69 3.26 -12.00
C ARG A 269 -27.07 1.78 -11.91
N ALA A 270 -28.27 1.47 -11.38
CA ALA A 270 -28.79 0.11 -11.34
C ALA A 270 -28.94 -0.49 -12.75
N ALA A 271 -29.45 0.28 -13.72
CA ALA A 271 -29.59 -0.16 -15.11
C ALA A 271 -28.21 -0.40 -15.76
N VAL A 272 -27.20 0.43 -15.50
CA VAL A 272 -25.82 0.21 -15.95
C VAL A 272 -25.26 -1.08 -15.38
N LEU A 273 -25.43 -1.31 -14.07
CA LEU A 273 -24.96 -2.53 -13.41
C LEU A 273 -25.66 -3.78 -13.92
N GLU A 274 -26.96 -3.73 -14.18
CA GLU A 274 -27.74 -4.83 -14.75
C GLU A 274 -27.18 -5.25 -16.13
N VAL A 275 -26.89 -4.28 -16.99
CA VAL A 275 -26.28 -4.55 -18.31
C VAL A 275 -24.91 -5.21 -18.16
N LEU A 276 -24.08 -4.69 -17.27
CA LEU A 276 -22.73 -5.21 -17.04
C LEU A 276 -22.74 -6.57 -16.33
N ALA A 277 -23.72 -6.84 -15.46
CA ALA A 277 -23.91 -8.13 -14.79
C ALA A 277 -24.26 -9.27 -15.74
N GLY A 278 -24.79 -8.96 -16.93
CA GLY A 278 -24.98 -9.93 -18.01
C GLY A 278 -23.66 -10.50 -18.57
N GLY A 279 -22.52 -10.02 -18.11
CA GLY A 279 -21.18 -10.45 -18.49
C GLY A 279 -20.61 -9.73 -19.70
N GLY A 280 -19.28 -9.85 -19.85
CA GLY A 280 -18.51 -9.24 -20.92
C GLY A 280 -18.08 -7.80 -20.66
N ALA A 281 -17.35 -7.25 -21.61
CA ALA A 281 -16.86 -5.87 -21.61
C ALA A 281 -17.44 -5.11 -22.81
N TRP A 282 -18.00 -3.93 -22.56
CA TRP A 282 -18.78 -3.19 -23.53
C TRP A 282 -18.14 -1.85 -23.88
N PHE A 283 -18.09 -1.54 -25.18
CA PHE A 283 -17.82 -0.17 -25.60
C PHE A 283 -18.98 0.76 -25.19
N PHE A 284 -18.65 1.97 -24.83
CA PHE A 284 -19.64 2.92 -24.30
C PHE A 284 -20.89 3.11 -25.17
N PRO A 285 -20.82 3.24 -26.52
CA PRO A 285 -22.03 3.34 -27.34
C PRO A 285 -22.96 2.12 -27.20
N GLN A 286 -22.40 0.91 -27.14
CA GLN A 286 -23.16 -0.33 -26.94
C GLN A 286 -23.80 -0.39 -25.56
N LEU A 287 -23.07 0.08 -24.54
CA LEU A 287 -23.57 0.17 -23.16
C LEU A 287 -24.80 1.09 -23.09
N VAL A 288 -24.73 2.29 -23.70
CA VAL A 288 -25.85 3.25 -23.75
C VAL A 288 -27.10 2.62 -24.38
N GLU A 289 -26.96 1.94 -25.52
CA GLU A 289 -28.09 1.30 -26.18
C GLU A 289 -28.72 0.20 -25.31
N ARG A 290 -27.91 -0.59 -24.61
CA ARG A 290 -28.41 -1.64 -23.71
C ARG A 290 -29.10 -1.05 -22.45
N VAL A 291 -28.53 0.01 -21.88
CA VAL A 291 -29.14 0.72 -20.74
C VAL A 291 -30.49 1.29 -21.13
N ARG A 292 -30.64 1.86 -22.33
CA ARG A 292 -31.93 2.32 -22.86
C ARG A 292 -32.95 1.19 -22.96
N ALA A 293 -32.54 0.02 -23.45
CA ALA A 293 -33.40 -1.16 -23.56
C ALA A 293 -33.89 -1.65 -22.18
N VAL A 294 -33.02 -1.69 -21.17
CA VAL A 294 -33.36 -2.07 -19.79
C VAL A 294 -34.37 -1.07 -19.19
N GLN A 295 -34.16 0.23 -19.36
CA GLN A 295 -35.05 1.26 -18.84
C GLN A 295 -36.43 1.22 -19.53
N ALA A 296 -36.50 0.95 -20.85
CA ALA A 296 -37.73 0.78 -21.58
C ALA A 296 -38.53 -0.43 -21.09
N ALA A 297 -37.87 -1.57 -20.86
CA ALA A 297 -38.50 -2.78 -20.34
C ALA A 297 -38.98 -2.64 -18.89
N GLY A 298 -38.27 -1.89 -18.05
CA GLY A 298 -38.67 -1.59 -16.67
C GLY A 298 -39.87 -0.63 -16.57
N GLY A 299 -40.08 0.24 -17.56
CA GLY A 299 -41.21 1.16 -17.65
C GLY A 299 -42.55 0.45 -17.91
N ASP A 300 -42.54 -0.66 -18.63
CA ASP A 300 -43.75 -1.43 -18.94
C ASP A 300 -44.25 -2.34 -17.79
N ALA A 301 -43.34 -2.72 -16.87
CA ALA A 301 -43.68 -3.59 -15.74
C ALA A 301 -44.30 -2.86 -14.53
N GLY A 302 -44.29 -1.52 -14.52
CA GLY A 302 -44.79 -0.67 -13.43
C GLY A 302 -46.26 -0.21 -13.53
N GLY A 303 -47.03 -0.73 -14.44
CA GLY A 303 -48.40 -0.29 -14.77
C GLY A 303 -49.52 -0.82 -13.87
N ALA A 304 -49.41 -0.75 -12.53
CA ALA A 304 -50.58 -0.80 -11.64
C ALA A 304 -50.20 -0.38 -10.21
N GLY A 305 -50.17 0.91 -9.93
CA GLY A 305 -50.07 1.36 -8.54
C GLY A 305 -49.53 2.77 -8.35
N ARG A 306 -50.44 3.72 -8.39
CA ARG A 306 -50.40 5.05 -7.77
C ARG A 306 -49.36 6.04 -8.33
N ALA A 307 -49.86 6.83 -9.29
CA ALA A 307 -49.25 8.03 -9.84
C ALA A 307 -48.92 9.07 -8.75
N VAL A 308 -47.64 9.21 -8.42
CA VAL A 308 -47.08 10.53 -8.12
C VAL A 308 -46.77 11.10 -9.50
N GLY A 309 -47.44 12.16 -9.88
CA GLY A 309 -47.41 12.71 -11.22
C GLY A 309 -45.98 12.94 -11.71
N PRO A 310 -45.68 12.57 -12.96
CA PRO A 310 -44.40 12.89 -13.58
C PRO A 310 -44.27 14.42 -13.64
N ASP A 311 -43.11 14.90 -13.31
CA ASP A 311 -42.71 16.27 -13.61
C ASP A 311 -42.92 16.46 -15.13
N PRO A 312 -43.87 17.30 -15.57
CA PRO A 312 -44.26 17.40 -16.99
C PRO A 312 -43.15 17.97 -17.89
N HIS A 313 -41.98 18.27 -17.33
CA HIS A 313 -40.85 18.83 -18.05
C HIS A 313 -39.64 17.85 -18.19
N ARG A 314 -39.78 16.61 -17.73
CA ARG A 314 -38.69 15.60 -17.88
C ARG A 314 -39.19 14.46 -18.76
N ASP A 315 -38.74 14.46 -20.02
CA ASP A 315 -38.93 13.34 -20.95
C ASP A 315 -38.13 12.12 -20.42
N PRO A 316 -38.75 10.93 -20.24
CA PRO A 316 -38.04 9.70 -19.90
C PRO A 316 -36.88 9.38 -20.85
N ALA A 317 -36.94 9.82 -22.12
CA ALA A 317 -35.86 9.74 -23.08
C ALA A 317 -34.65 10.60 -22.69
N ASP A 318 -34.81 11.59 -21.81
CA ASP A 318 -33.70 12.44 -21.35
C ASP A 318 -32.77 11.72 -20.33
N LEU A 319 -33.25 10.74 -19.59
CA LEU A 319 -32.49 10.01 -18.58
C LEU A 319 -31.45 9.05 -19.19
N ALA A 320 -31.66 8.57 -20.42
CA ALA A 320 -30.76 7.67 -21.12
C ALA A 320 -29.88 8.40 -22.17
N ARG A 321 -29.68 9.71 -22.03
CA ARG A 321 -28.74 10.45 -22.89
C ARG A 321 -27.31 10.02 -22.56
N GLY A 322 -26.44 9.97 -23.58
CA GLY A 322 -25.05 9.58 -23.44
C GLY A 322 -24.31 10.25 -22.27
N PRO A 323 -24.42 11.58 -22.08
CA PRO A 323 -23.78 12.27 -20.94
C PRO A 323 -24.25 11.79 -19.56
N ALA A 324 -25.56 11.49 -19.38
CA ALA A 324 -26.10 11.01 -18.11
C ALA A 324 -25.59 9.59 -17.80
N VAL A 325 -25.61 8.70 -18.79
CA VAL A 325 -25.06 7.34 -18.66
C VAL A 325 -23.54 7.39 -18.35
N LEU A 326 -22.80 8.32 -18.98
CA LEU A 326 -21.39 8.51 -18.70
C LEU A 326 -21.14 8.99 -17.25
N ALA A 327 -21.96 9.90 -16.75
CA ALA A 327 -21.88 10.36 -15.37
C ALA A 327 -22.18 9.22 -14.38
N ALA A 328 -23.24 8.44 -14.62
CA ALA A 328 -23.57 7.26 -13.81
C ALA A 328 -22.45 6.21 -13.83
N LEU A 329 -21.86 5.95 -15.00
CA LEU A 329 -20.73 5.04 -15.18
C LEU A 329 -19.50 5.48 -14.37
N TRP A 330 -19.14 6.77 -14.45
CA TRP A 330 -18.04 7.31 -13.65
C TRP A 330 -18.33 7.29 -12.14
N GLY A 331 -19.58 7.50 -11.73
CA GLY A 331 -19.97 7.28 -10.34
C GLY A 331 -19.70 5.85 -9.89
N LEU A 332 -20.05 4.84 -10.72
CA LEU A 332 -19.76 3.43 -10.45
C LEU A 332 -18.24 3.10 -10.47
N VAL A 333 -17.48 3.82 -11.30
CA VAL A 333 -16.01 3.75 -11.28
C VAL A 333 -15.47 4.23 -9.94
N TRP A 334 -15.92 5.39 -9.46
CA TRP A 334 -15.46 5.94 -8.17
C TRP A 334 -15.86 5.10 -6.97
N ASP A 335 -16.94 4.32 -7.10
CA ASP A 335 -17.35 3.33 -6.10
C ASP A 335 -16.58 2.00 -6.21
N GLY A 336 -15.61 1.89 -7.10
CA GLY A 336 -14.82 0.67 -7.29
C GLY A 336 -15.60 -0.52 -7.83
N ARG A 337 -16.74 -0.28 -8.53
CA ARG A 337 -17.60 -1.35 -9.08
C ARG A 337 -17.36 -1.66 -10.54
N VAL A 338 -16.87 -0.68 -11.28
CA VAL A 338 -16.65 -0.77 -12.73
C VAL A 338 -15.22 -0.38 -13.06
N GLY A 339 -14.59 -1.18 -13.91
CA GLY A 339 -13.25 -0.94 -14.47
C GLY A 339 -13.29 -0.82 -15.99
N ASN A 340 -12.11 -0.62 -16.58
CA ASN A 340 -11.92 -0.52 -18.03
C ASN A 340 -10.62 -1.22 -18.43
N ASP A 341 -10.58 -1.76 -19.65
CA ASP A 341 -9.44 -2.47 -20.21
C ASP A 341 -8.28 -1.59 -20.68
N THR A 342 -8.37 -0.28 -20.48
CA THR A 342 -7.29 0.67 -20.75
C THR A 342 -7.26 1.80 -19.72
N PHE A 343 -6.14 2.51 -19.62
CA PHE A 343 -6.06 3.74 -18.81
C PHE A 343 -6.50 5.00 -19.57
N ALA A 344 -6.92 4.86 -20.84
CA ALA A 344 -7.30 5.96 -21.70
C ALA A 344 -8.45 6.83 -21.13
N PRO A 345 -9.53 6.28 -20.53
CA PRO A 345 -10.59 7.11 -19.93
C PRO A 345 -10.07 8.01 -18.80
N VAL A 346 -9.16 7.50 -17.98
CA VAL A 346 -8.53 8.26 -16.89
C VAL A 346 -7.68 9.38 -17.46
N ARG A 347 -6.88 9.12 -18.51
CA ARG A 347 -6.13 10.17 -19.22
C ARG A 347 -7.07 11.21 -19.85
N GLY A 348 -8.21 10.75 -20.39
CA GLY A 348 -9.29 11.62 -20.89
C GLY A 348 -9.80 12.57 -19.82
N LEU A 349 -10.08 12.06 -18.61
CA LEU A 349 -10.46 12.85 -17.45
C LEU A 349 -9.40 13.90 -17.10
N LEU A 350 -8.15 13.47 -16.97
CA LEU A 350 -7.02 14.32 -16.59
C LEU A 350 -6.72 15.41 -17.62
N SER A 351 -7.09 15.22 -18.89
CA SER A 351 -6.84 16.20 -19.97
C SER A 351 -7.75 17.41 -19.91
N LEU A 352 -8.88 17.36 -19.20
CA LEU A 352 -9.94 18.37 -19.21
C LEU A 352 -9.65 19.62 -18.37
N GLY A 353 -8.55 19.66 -17.64
CA GLY A 353 -8.26 20.87 -16.88
C GLY A 353 -7.28 20.72 -15.72
N LYS A 354 -7.62 21.33 -14.60
CA LYS A 354 -6.76 21.40 -13.41
C LYS A 354 -6.79 20.05 -12.66
N THR A 355 -5.81 19.22 -12.90
CA THR A 355 -5.58 18.01 -12.09
C THR A 355 -4.75 18.33 -10.84
N ALA A 356 -4.58 17.37 -9.93
CA ALA A 356 -3.79 17.57 -8.74
C ALA A 356 -2.32 17.89 -9.04
N HIS A 357 -1.70 17.18 -10.01
CA HIS A 357 -0.30 17.31 -10.38
C HIS A 357 -0.06 18.12 -11.68
N ARG A 358 -1.11 18.70 -12.24
CA ARG A 358 -1.05 19.44 -13.49
C ARG A 358 -1.74 20.79 -13.38
N THR A 359 -1.07 21.87 -13.68
CA THR A 359 -1.68 23.21 -13.77
C THR A 359 -2.14 23.46 -15.20
N GLY A 360 -3.46 23.52 -15.39
CA GLY A 360 -4.05 23.78 -16.70
C GLY A 360 -3.68 25.14 -17.26
N ARG A 361 -3.64 25.22 -18.60
CA ARG A 361 -3.42 26.43 -19.38
C ARG A 361 -4.51 27.46 -19.08
N GLN A 362 -4.19 28.55 -18.38
CA GLN A 362 -5.07 29.72 -18.35
C GLN A 362 -4.96 30.41 -19.71
N THR A 363 -5.94 30.24 -20.57
CA THR A 363 -6.14 31.11 -21.71
C THR A 363 -6.35 32.54 -21.20
N PRO A 364 -5.58 33.54 -21.63
CA PRO A 364 -5.86 34.94 -21.28
C PRO A 364 -7.27 35.26 -21.76
N ARG A 365 -8.17 35.57 -20.82
CA ARG A 365 -9.43 36.23 -21.19
C ARG A 365 -9.05 37.54 -21.86
N ALA A 366 -9.35 37.64 -23.15
CA ALA A 366 -9.32 38.94 -23.85
C ALA A 366 -10.19 39.88 -23.02
N ARG A 367 -9.59 40.93 -22.47
CA ARG A 367 -10.31 42.07 -21.93
C ARG A 367 -11.05 42.70 -23.10
N THR A 368 -12.31 42.38 -23.30
CA THR A 368 -13.20 43.21 -24.08
C THR A 368 -13.35 44.53 -23.34
N ALA A 369 -12.58 45.52 -23.78
CA ALA A 369 -12.81 46.88 -23.38
C ALA A 369 -14.20 47.26 -23.89
N ARG A 370 -15.13 47.45 -22.96
CA ARG A 370 -16.39 48.12 -23.21
C ARG A 370 -16.08 49.62 -23.41
N THR A 371 -15.86 50.02 -24.67
CA THR A 371 -16.04 51.39 -25.04
C THR A 371 -17.43 51.48 -25.68
N GLY A 372 -18.35 52.15 -24.99
CA GLY A 372 -19.61 52.55 -25.57
C GLY A 372 -19.43 53.74 -26.52
N GLY A 373 -20.25 53.83 -27.53
CA GLY A 373 -20.42 55.07 -28.30
C GLY A 373 -20.67 54.83 -29.78
N ALA A 374 -21.95 54.87 -30.14
CA ALA A 374 -22.62 55.47 -31.27
C ALA A 374 -22.01 55.47 -32.70
N ALA A 375 -22.78 54.92 -33.60
CA ALA A 375 -23.22 55.40 -34.91
C ALA A 375 -22.19 55.85 -35.94
N GLY A 376 -22.32 55.30 -37.16
CA GLY A 376 -21.79 55.90 -38.38
C GLY A 376 -21.58 54.91 -39.52
N ALA A 377 -22.56 54.90 -40.44
CA ALA A 377 -22.48 54.19 -41.70
C ALA A 377 -21.40 54.79 -42.60
N ALA A 378 -20.69 53.98 -43.38
CA ALA A 378 -20.50 54.23 -44.82
C ALA A 378 -19.54 53.22 -45.46
N ALA A 379 -19.92 52.87 -46.64
CA ALA A 379 -19.34 52.03 -47.66
C ALA A 379 -17.87 52.36 -48.04
N GLY A 380 -17.17 51.34 -48.54
CA GLY A 380 -15.90 51.57 -49.25
C GLY A 380 -15.26 50.27 -49.74
N ARG A 381 -15.39 50.07 -51.02
CA ARG A 381 -14.76 49.01 -51.86
C ARG A 381 -13.24 49.15 -51.92
N GLY A 382 -12.57 48.02 -52.21
CA GLY A 382 -11.33 48.10 -52.96
C GLY A 382 -10.30 47.03 -52.62
N LEU A 383 -10.23 46.02 -53.46
CA LEU A 383 -9.07 45.57 -54.27
C LEU A 383 -7.73 45.24 -53.56
N GLY A 384 -7.39 43.97 -53.59
CA GLY A 384 -6.32 43.53 -54.51
C GLY A 384 -4.93 43.39 -53.89
N GLY A 385 -4.32 42.24 -54.00
CA GLY A 385 -2.89 42.07 -53.80
C GLY A 385 -2.45 40.62 -53.65
N ARG A 386 -2.21 39.96 -54.74
CA ARG A 386 -1.44 38.70 -54.87
C ARG A 386 0.01 38.94 -54.52
N LEU A 387 0.71 37.92 -54.07
CA LEU A 387 2.03 37.38 -54.45
C LEU A 387 2.43 36.32 -53.41
N ALA A 388 2.48 35.07 -53.75
CA ALA A 388 3.51 34.34 -54.48
C ALA A 388 4.79 34.06 -53.66
N GLY A 389 4.91 32.78 -53.30
CA GLY A 389 6.09 31.96 -53.55
C GLY A 389 7.14 31.88 -52.44
N VAL A 390 7.46 30.73 -51.98
CA VAL A 390 8.68 30.03 -52.38
C VAL A 390 8.76 28.63 -51.70
N ARG A 391 9.18 27.70 -52.47
CA ARG A 391 9.38 26.28 -52.24
C ARG A 391 10.53 25.99 -51.27
N GLY A 392 10.38 24.94 -50.44
CA GLY A 392 11.48 24.22 -49.83
C GLY A 392 11.16 22.73 -49.75
N ARG A 393 11.71 21.96 -50.69
CA ARG A 393 11.67 20.49 -50.75
C ARG A 393 12.61 19.90 -49.70
N GLY A 394 12.13 18.88 -48.97
CA GLY A 394 12.96 17.93 -48.26
C GLY A 394 12.29 16.57 -48.30
N ARG A 395 12.77 15.72 -49.22
CA ARG A 395 12.36 14.30 -49.36
C ARG A 395 12.96 13.48 -48.27
N TYR A 396 12.16 12.60 -47.68
CA TYR A 396 12.56 11.20 -47.46
C TYR A 396 11.34 10.28 -47.69
N ALA A 397 11.48 9.38 -48.62
CA ALA A 397 10.58 8.28 -48.93
C ALA A 397 10.76 7.17 -47.90
N GLY A 398 9.71 6.59 -47.32
CA GLY A 398 9.01 5.46 -47.88
C GLY A 398 9.55 4.15 -47.33
N LEU A 399 8.83 3.47 -46.46
CA LEU A 399 8.80 2.02 -46.40
C LEU A 399 7.37 1.55 -46.07
N ALA A 400 6.95 0.56 -46.84
CA ALA A 400 5.62 0.09 -47.03
C ALA A 400 5.05 -0.65 -45.81
N SER A 401 3.75 -0.49 -45.62
CA SER A 401 2.88 -1.39 -44.85
C SER A 401 2.63 -2.70 -45.60
N PRO A 402 2.50 -3.83 -44.91
CA PRO A 402 1.75 -4.97 -45.48
C PRO A 402 0.28 -4.82 -45.09
N GLU A 403 -0.55 -4.83 -46.09
CA GLU A 403 -1.98 -5.02 -46.03
C GLU A 403 -2.33 -6.40 -45.42
N GLY A 404 -3.15 -6.40 -44.38
CA GLY A 404 -3.80 -7.56 -43.81
C GLY A 404 -5.20 -7.19 -43.38
N GLY A 405 -6.19 -7.51 -44.22
CA GLY A 405 -7.56 -7.08 -44.09
C GLY A 405 -8.27 -7.59 -42.83
N ALA A 406 -8.94 -6.70 -42.15
CA ALA A 406 -10.12 -6.99 -41.37
C ALA A 406 -11.21 -5.97 -41.76
N ARG A 407 -12.01 -6.34 -42.75
CA ARG A 407 -13.31 -5.74 -43.00
C ARG A 407 -14.24 -6.16 -41.89
N GLY A 408 -14.77 -5.19 -41.10
CA GLY A 408 -15.97 -5.42 -40.31
C GLY A 408 -16.00 -4.78 -38.93
N SER A 409 -15.92 -3.47 -38.86
CA SER A 409 -16.72 -2.71 -37.88
C SER A 409 -16.74 -1.24 -38.33
N ALA A 410 -17.46 -1.00 -39.41
CA ALA A 410 -17.75 0.37 -39.83
C ALA A 410 -18.72 1.02 -38.87
N GLY A 411 -18.27 2.02 -38.12
CA GLY A 411 -18.99 3.24 -37.94
C GLY A 411 -20.35 3.20 -37.23
N LEU A 412 -20.37 2.94 -35.92
CA LEU A 412 -21.28 3.68 -35.07
C LEU A 412 -20.63 5.06 -34.84
N THR A 413 -20.98 6.01 -35.68
CA THR A 413 -20.45 7.37 -35.64
C THR A 413 -20.76 8.01 -34.29
N ALA A 414 -19.77 8.68 -33.72
CA ALA A 414 -19.82 9.43 -32.45
C ALA A 414 -21.03 10.42 -32.33
N GLY A 415 -21.77 10.65 -33.39
CA GLY A 415 -22.98 11.47 -33.43
C GLY A 415 -24.20 10.85 -32.78
N THR A 416 -24.24 9.52 -32.59
CA THR A 416 -25.43 8.82 -32.07
C THR A 416 -25.60 8.93 -30.56
N VAL A 417 -24.54 9.29 -29.80
CA VAL A 417 -24.54 9.30 -28.33
C VAL A 417 -24.56 10.74 -27.77
N GLY A 418 -24.37 11.76 -28.61
CA GLY A 418 -24.46 13.17 -28.21
C GLY A 418 -23.33 13.63 -27.28
N LEU A 419 -22.14 12.98 -27.33
CA LEU A 419 -20.99 13.30 -26.50
C LEU A 419 -20.12 14.39 -27.10
N SER A 420 -19.64 15.30 -26.29
CA SER A 420 -18.53 16.20 -26.62
C SER A 420 -17.21 15.41 -26.79
N ALA A 421 -16.21 16.01 -27.45
CA ALA A 421 -14.89 15.40 -27.61
C ALA A 421 -14.24 15.01 -26.26
N ALA A 422 -14.49 15.80 -25.25
CA ALA A 422 -14.02 15.55 -23.89
C ALA A 422 -14.69 14.34 -23.24
N GLU A 423 -15.99 14.19 -23.43
CA GLU A 423 -16.74 13.02 -22.94
C GLU A 423 -16.39 11.75 -23.72
N GLN A 424 -16.13 11.89 -25.03
CA GLN A 424 -15.63 10.78 -25.86
C GLN A 424 -14.29 10.25 -25.34
N ALA A 425 -13.36 11.13 -24.96
CA ALA A 425 -12.09 10.72 -24.38
C ALA A 425 -12.27 9.94 -23.05
N ARG A 426 -13.28 10.35 -22.24
CA ARG A 426 -13.61 9.71 -20.95
C ARG A 426 -14.42 8.42 -21.09
N SER A 427 -14.94 8.12 -22.25
CA SER A 427 -15.75 6.92 -22.55
C SER A 427 -14.98 5.86 -23.35
N ALA A 428 -13.68 6.07 -23.61
CA ALA A 428 -12.85 5.17 -24.40
C ALA A 428 -12.72 3.79 -23.75
N GLY A 429 -12.30 2.77 -24.54
CA GLY A 429 -12.09 1.41 -24.06
C GLY A 429 -13.38 0.63 -23.82
N ARG A 430 -13.25 -0.54 -23.22
CA ARG A 430 -14.36 -1.45 -22.87
C ARG A 430 -14.57 -1.44 -21.35
N TRP A 431 -15.80 -1.32 -20.95
CA TRP A 431 -16.24 -1.23 -19.55
C TRP A 431 -16.78 -2.57 -19.08
N SER A 432 -16.37 -3.00 -17.91
CA SER A 432 -16.80 -4.26 -17.28
C SER A 432 -16.97 -4.09 -15.77
N LEU A 433 -17.71 -5.01 -15.15
CA LEU A 433 -17.74 -5.09 -13.70
C LEU A 433 -16.38 -5.54 -13.17
N LEU A 434 -15.97 -4.96 -12.06
CA LEU A 434 -14.90 -5.50 -11.24
C LEU A 434 -15.43 -6.69 -10.43
N PRO A 435 -14.58 -7.68 -10.08
CA PRO A 435 -14.96 -8.77 -9.20
C PRO A 435 -15.52 -8.27 -7.88
N ALA A 436 -16.35 -9.09 -7.23
CA ALA A 436 -16.80 -8.79 -5.88
C ALA A 436 -15.63 -8.90 -4.92
N ALA A 437 -15.49 -7.93 -4.01
CA ALA A 437 -14.48 -8.00 -2.97
C ALA A 437 -14.71 -9.19 -2.04
N GLU A 438 -13.64 -9.84 -1.57
CA GLU A 438 -13.69 -10.91 -0.58
C GLU A 438 -14.43 -10.45 0.69
N GLN A 439 -15.34 -11.29 1.17
CA GLN A 439 -16.20 -10.94 2.30
C GLN A 439 -15.62 -11.39 3.65
N ASP A 440 -14.69 -12.36 3.66
CA ASP A 440 -14.05 -12.80 4.91
C ASP A 440 -13.04 -11.76 5.38
N PRO A 441 -13.29 -11.08 6.51
CA PRO A 441 -12.40 -10.06 7.01
C PRO A 441 -11.02 -10.61 7.43
N THR A 442 -10.92 -11.92 7.73
CA THR A 442 -9.66 -12.55 8.13
C THR A 442 -8.75 -12.75 6.92
N ILE A 443 -9.33 -13.24 5.81
CA ILE A 443 -8.60 -13.40 4.54
C ILE A 443 -8.11 -12.04 4.06
N ARG A 444 -8.98 -11.03 4.04
CA ARG A 444 -8.58 -9.67 3.65
C ARG A 444 -7.51 -9.06 4.55
N ALA A 445 -7.63 -9.25 5.87
CA ALA A 445 -6.64 -8.72 6.80
C ALA A 445 -5.27 -9.38 6.59
N HIS A 446 -5.23 -10.69 6.27
CA HIS A 446 -3.99 -11.40 5.98
C HIS A 446 -3.34 -10.90 4.69
N ALA A 447 -4.10 -10.81 3.59
CA ALA A 447 -3.63 -10.25 2.34
C ALA A 447 -3.12 -8.80 2.51
N THR A 448 -3.83 -7.98 3.30
CA THR A 448 -3.40 -6.63 3.63
C THR A 448 -2.06 -6.62 4.38
N ALA A 449 -1.84 -7.55 5.34
CA ALA A 449 -0.57 -7.64 6.06
C ALA A 449 0.59 -8.00 5.13
N GLU A 450 0.39 -8.94 4.21
CA GLU A 450 1.38 -9.32 3.21
C GLU A 450 1.71 -8.14 2.27
N LEU A 451 0.71 -7.46 1.74
CA LEU A 451 0.88 -6.26 0.91
C LEU A 451 1.62 -5.14 1.63
N LEU A 452 1.36 -4.92 2.92
CA LEU A 452 2.08 -3.92 3.71
C LEU A 452 3.55 -4.31 3.92
N LEU A 453 3.85 -5.61 4.10
CA LEU A 453 5.24 -6.10 4.17
C LEU A 453 5.97 -5.90 2.85
N ASP A 454 5.34 -6.24 1.73
CA ASP A 454 5.92 -6.07 0.39
C ASP A 454 6.13 -4.59 0.05
N ARG A 455 5.20 -3.72 0.46
CA ARG A 455 5.25 -2.29 0.14
C ARG A 455 6.24 -1.53 0.99
N TYR A 456 6.30 -1.81 2.29
CA TYR A 456 7.09 -1.02 3.24
C TYR A 456 8.30 -1.75 3.81
N GLY A 457 8.37 -3.07 3.68
CA GLY A 457 9.38 -3.89 4.34
C GLY A 457 9.21 -3.93 5.87
N VAL A 458 8.90 -2.81 6.49
CA VAL A 458 8.64 -2.66 7.93
C VAL A 458 7.25 -2.06 8.12
N ILE A 459 6.35 -2.83 8.72
CA ILE A 459 5.01 -2.35 9.09
C ILE A 459 5.10 -1.55 10.39
N THR A 460 4.63 -0.33 10.36
CA THR A 460 4.53 0.58 11.50
C THR A 460 3.07 0.97 11.74
N ARG A 461 2.77 1.51 12.93
CA ARG A 461 1.44 2.08 13.17
C ARG A 461 1.11 3.19 12.16
N GLY A 462 2.09 4.03 11.85
CA GLY A 462 1.92 5.15 10.92
C GLY A 462 1.61 4.70 9.50
N SER A 463 2.27 3.66 8.97
CA SER A 463 2.00 3.12 7.63
C SER A 463 0.58 2.55 7.53
N VAL A 464 0.11 1.81 8.54
CA VAL A 464 -1.26 1.26 8.58
C VAL A 464 -2.32 2.36 8.63
N VAL A 465 -2.08 3.42 9.42
CA VAL A 465 -3.00 4.58 9.51
C VAL A 465 -3.02 5.37 8.21
N ALA A 466 -1.85 5.61 7.60
CA ALA A 466 -1.75 6.37 6.34
C ALA A 466 -2.42 5.67 5.16
N GLU A 467 -2.54 4.35 5.19
CA GLU A 467 -3.28 3.56 4.20
C GLU A 467 -4.75 3.35 4.55
N GLU A 468 -5.22 3.91 5.65
CA GLU A 468 -6.62 3.79 6.09
C GLU A 468 -7.11 2.33 6.14
N VAL A 469 -6.23 1.42 6.61
CA VAL A 469 -6.52 -0.01 6.64
C VAL A 469 -7.74 -0.30 7.50
N PRO A 470 -8.73 -1.06 7.01
CA PRO A 470 -9.92 -1.43 7.77
C PRO A 470 -9.56 -2.12 9.10
N GLY A 471 -10.18 -1.68 10.20
CA GLY A 471 -9.86 -2.15 11.56
C GLY A 471 -8.60 -1.52 12.15
N GLY A 472 -7.90 -0.68 11.39
CA GLY A 472 -6.73 0.09 11.82
C GLY A 472 -5.58 -0.78 12.33
N PHE A 473 -4.62 -0.14 12.99
CA PHE A 473 -3.45 -0.85 13.52
C PHE A 473 -3.79 -1.92 14.56
N ALA A 474 -4.86 -1.75 15.34
CA ALA A 474 -5.25 -2.76 16.35
C ALA A 474 -5.71 -4.09 15.72
N GLY A 475 -6.37 -4.03 14.57
CA GLY A 475 -6.74 -5.21 13.78
C GLY A 475 -5.51 -5.93 13.24
N GLN A 476 -4.64 -5.20 12.57
CA GLN A 476 -3.40 -5.73 11.99
C GLN A 476 -2.43 -6.25 13.07
N TYR A 477 -2.31 -5.56 14.20
CA TYR A 477 -1.45 -5.99 15.29
C TYR A 477 -1.78 -7.39 15.80
N ARG A 478 -3.07 -7.71 15.96
CA ARG A 478 -3.50 -9.06 16.41
C ARG A 478 -3.13 -10.14 15.40
N LEU A 479 -3.27 -9.86 14.11
CA LEU A 479 -2.88 -10.76 13.05
C LEU A 479 -1.36 -10.93 12.98
N LEU A 480 -0.62 -9.83 12.94
CA LEU A 480 0.85 -9.83 12.89
C LEU A 480 1.48 -10.53 14.11
N THR A 481 0.83 -10.46 15.29
CA THR A 481 1.27 -11.24 16.45
C THR A 481 1.12 -12.76 16.22
N ARG A 482 0.04 -13.20 15.56
CA ARG A 482 -0.12 -14.61 15.17
C ARG A 482 0.88 -15.03 14.10
N MET A 483 1.17 -14.18 13.13
CA MET A 483 2.21 -14.41 12.13
C MET A 483 3.61 -14.49 12.78
N GLU A 484 3.85 -13.71 13.84
CA GLU A 484 5.07 -13.77 14.65
C GLU A 484 5.15 -15.11 15.41
N ASP A 485 4.06 -15.54 16.04
CA ASP A 485 3.98 -16.85 16.71
C ASP A 485 4.22 -18.01 15.72
N ALA A 486 3.82 -17.86 14.47
CA ALA A 486 4.09 -18.79 13.37
C ALA A 486 5.51 -18.68 12.79
N GLY A 487 6.31 -17.67 13.20
CA GLY A 487 7.66 -17.43 12.73
C GLY A 487 7.78 -16.75 11.36
N GLN A 488 6.68 -16.23 10.82
CA GLN A 488 6.64 -15.55 9.51
C GLN A 488 7.19 -14.13 9.59
N VAL A 489 6.94 -13.42 10.68
CA VAL A 489 7.43 -12.07 10.94
C VAL A 489 8.09 -11.98 12.31
N ARG A 490 8.83 -10.91 12.54
CA ARG A 490 9.41 -10.52 13.83
C ARG A 490 8.85 -9.18 14.25
N ARG A 491 8.57 -9.03 15.54
CA ARG A 491 8.24 -7.74 16.14
C ARG A 491 9.48 -7.17 16.83
N GLY A 492 9.73 -5.87 16.67
CA GLY A 492 10.89 -5.23 17.27
C GLY A 492 10.79 -3.72 17.26
N HIS A 493 11.89 -3.09 17.66
CA HIS A 493 12.16 -1.66 17.51
C HIS A 493 13.28 -1.53 16.47
N PHE A 494 12.91 -1.54 15.20
CA PHE A 494 13.86 -1.57 14.07
C PHE A 494 14.29 -0.17 13.63
N VAL A 495 13.40 0.81 13.79
CA VAL A 495 13.62 2.21 13.44
C VAL A 495 13.37 3.07 14.66
N ASP A 496 14.30 3.96 14.98
CA ASP A 496 14.19 4.84 16.14
C ASP A 496 13.04 5.83 16.02
N GLY A 497 12.39 6.14 17.16
CA GLY A 497 11.29 7.08 17.23
C GLY A 497 9.93 6.57 16.74
N LEU A 498 9.81 5.35 16.17
CA LEU A 498 8.55 4.81 15.65
C LEU A 498 7.78 3.89 16.63
N GLY A 499 8.20 3.85 17.89
CA GLY A 499 7.62 2.98 18.90
C GLY A 499 8.02 1.50 18.75
N GLY A 500 7.74 0.69 19.78
CA GLY A 500 8.23 -0.69 19.89
C GLY A 500 7.39 -1.76 19.19
N ALA A 501 6.35 -1.39 18.46
CA ALA A 501 5.46 -2.33 17.78
C ALA A 501 5.62 -2.24 16.24
N GLN A 502 6.82 -2.53 15.77
CA GLN A 502 7.16 -2.62 14.35
C GLN A 502 7.26 -4.10 13.97
N PHE A 503 6.79 -4.46 12.78
CA PHE A 503 6.81 -5.83 12.28
C PHE A 503 7.55 -5.91 10.95
N SER A 504 8.39 -6.93 10.78
CA SER A 504 9.16 -7.16 9.56
C SER A 504 9.63 -8.61 9.49
N THR A 505 10.22 -9.02 8.38
CA THR A 505 10.93 -10.29 8.28
C THR A 505 12.41 -10.13 8.67
N GLY A 506 13.08 -11.22 9.06
CA GLY A 506 14.49 -11.16 9.43
C GLY A 506 15.39 -10.61 8.33
N ALA A 507 15.20 -11.10 7.10
CA ALA A 507 16.00 -10.66 5.95
C ALA A 507 15.82 -9.16 5.64
N VAL A 508 14.63 -8.63 5.83
CA VAL A 508 14.36 -7.20 5.63
C VAL A 508 15.04 -6.36 6.71
N VAL A 509 15.03 -6.81 7.96
CA VAL A 509 15.74 -6.12 9.06
C VAL A 509 17.22 -6.05 8.80
N ASP A 510 17.84 -7.14 8.33
CA ASP A 510 19.26 -7.17 8.00
C ASP A 510 19.59 -6.22 6.83
N ARG A 511 18.73 -6.17 5.80
CA ARG A 511 18.85 -5.21 4.69
C ARG A 511 18.70 -3.77 5.17
N LEU A 512 17.72 -3.49 6.06
CA LEU A 512 17.49 -2.15 6.62
C LEU A 512 18.73 -1.63 7.35
N ARG A 513 19.42 -2.48 8.13
CA ARG A 513 20.65 -2.13 8.84
C ARG A 513 21.77 -1.71 7.89
N GLY A 514 21.85 -2.29 6.70
CA GLY A 514 22.82 -1.89 5.67
C GLY A 514 22.66 -0.44 5.19
N PHE A 515 21.56 0.24 5.57
CA PHE A 515 21.35 1.65 5.27
C PHE A 515 21.76 2.59 6.42
N GLN A 516 22.12 2.05 7.59
CA GLN A 516 22.73 2.86 8.64
C GLN A 516 24.12 3.31 8.17
N ARG A 517 24.40 4.60 8.27
CA ARG A 517 25.69 5.19 7.91
C ARG A 517 26.31 5.79 9.17
N ASP A 518 27.58 5.55 9.37
CA ASP A 518 28.33 6.25 10.38
C ASP A 518 28.53 7.71 9.97
N GLU A 519 28.62 8.62 10.95
CA GLU A 519 28.79 10.06 10.68
C GLU A 519 30.04 10.35 9.84
N GLU A 520 31.09 9.52 9.96
CA GLU A 520 32.33 9.61 9.19
C GLU A 520 32.13 9.27 7.71
N ASP A 521 31.28 8.29 7.37
CA ASP A 521 30.96 7.89 5.99
C ASP A 521 30.07 8.92 5.28
N ALA A 522 29.25 9.64 6.03
CA ALA A 522 28.38 10.70 5.49
C ALA A 522 29.18 11.91 4.97
N ALA A 523 30.38 12.14 5.49
CA ALA A 523 31.23 13.26 5.12
C ALA A 523 32.07 13.04 3.85
N VAL A 524 32.20 11.81 3.40
CA VAL A 524 33.08 11.43 2.27
C VAL A 524 32.32 11.34 0.94
N ASP A 525 30.99 11.30 0.96
CA ASP A 525 30.20 11.07 -0.25
C ASP A 525 30.00 12.32 -1.11
N ALA A 526 30.32 12.14 -2.38
CA ALA A 526 30.05 13.03 -3.49
C ALA A 526 28.57 13.49 -3.52
N ALA A 527 28.32 14.66 -4.07
CA ALA A 527 27.03 15.33 -4.35
C ALA A 527 25.74 14.72 -3.73
N PRO A 528 24.96 15.50 -2.97
CA PRO A 528 23.77 15.01 -2.28
C PRO A 528 22.76 14.39 -3.25
N LEU A 529 22.34 13.15 -2.97
CA LEU A 529 21.41 12.40 -3.80
C LEU A 529 19.96 12.80 -3.47
N ALA A 530 19.31 13.50 -4.41
CA ALA A 530 17.95 14.00 -4.26
C ALA A 530 16.93 13.07 -4.95
N LEU A 531 15.78 12.85 -4.28
CA LEU A 531 14.66 12.06 -4.76
C LEU A 531 13.38 12.90 -4.70
N ALA A 532 12.76 13.17 -5.85
CA ALA A 532 11.47 13.85 -5.93
C ALA A 532 10.32 12.84 -6.07
N LEU A 533 9.29 12.97 -5.23
CA LEU A 533 8.13 12.08 -5.16
C LEU A 533 6.82 12.87 -5.04
N ALA A 534 5.70 12.26 -5.44
CA ALA A 534 4.40 12.74 -4.96
C ALA A 534 4.34 12.62 -3.43
N ALA A 535 3.78 13.59 -2.74
CA ALA A 535 3.66 13.53 -1.29
C ALA A 535 2.84 12.33 -0.80
N THR A 536 1.95 11.81 -1.66
CA THR A 536 1.11 10.62 -1.42
C THR A 536 1.81 9.30 -1.75
N ASP A 537 2.96 9.33 -2.43
CA ASP A 537 3.69 8.12 -2.82
C ASP A 537 4.08 7.29 -1.58
N PRO A 538 3.85 5.96 -1.56
CA PRO A 538 4.25 5.10 -0.45
C PRO A 538 5.75 5.14 -0.13
N ALA A 539 6.60 5.43 -1.11
CA ALA A 539 8.04 5.61 -0.89
C ALA A 539 8.39 6.88 -0.08
N ASN A 540 7.44 7.81 0.06
CA ASN A 540 7.59 8.93 0.98
C ASN A 540 7.21 8.47 2.40
N PRO A 541 8.15 8.35 3.35
CA PRO A 541 7.84 7.92 4.72
C PRO A 541 7.15 9.01 5.55
N TYR A 542 7.30 10.29 5.17
CA TYR A 542 6.80 11.43 5.94
C TYR A 542 5.29 11.56 5.85
N GLY A 543 4.67 11.73 7.03
CA GLY A 543 3.22 11.74 7.19
C GLY A 543 2.57 10.36 7.07
N ALA A 544 3.39 9.31 7.07
CA ALA A 544 3.01 7.90 7.19
C ALA A 544 3.77 7.29 8.38
N ALA A 545 4.88 6.58 8.14
CA ALA A 545 5.70 6.04 9.22
C ALA A 545 6.39 7.14 10.03
N LEU A 546 6.94 8.17 9.36
CA LEU A 546 7.64 9.28 9.98
C LEU A 546 6.74 10.50 10.12
N ASP A 547 6.91 11.23 11.21
CA ASP A 547 6.29 12.53 11.37
C ASP A 547 6.90 13.56 10.40
N TRP A 548 6.10 14.57 10.02
CA TRP A 548 6.61 15.69 9.27
C TRP A 548 7.58 16.51 10.15
N PRO A 549 8.74 16.93 9.62
CA PRO A 549 9.63 17.82 10.34
C PRO A 549 8.93 19.15 10.71
N SER A 550 9.41 19.79 11.77
CA SER A 550 8.94 21.12 12.15
C SER A 550 9.16 22.10 11.00
N VAL A 551 8.14 22.90 10.69
CA VAL A 551 8.23 23.91 9.63
C VAL A 551 9.27 24.95 10.03
N PRO A 552 10.28 25.25 9.19
CA PRO A 552 11.28 26.26 9.47
C PRO A 552 10.64 27.66 9.65
N ALA A 553 11.21 28.47 10.53
CA ALA A 553 10.81 29.86 10.67
C ALA A 553 11.15 30.63 9.37
N GLY A 554 10.32 31.62 9.05
CA GLY A 554 10.57 32.54 7.95
C GLY A 554 11.73 33.51 8.24
N PRO A 555 12.09 34.38 7.28
CA PRO A 555 13.16 35.37 7.46
C PRO A 555 12.93 36.35 8.61
N ASP A 556 11.69 36.50 9.04
CA ASP A 556 11.25 37.32 10.18
C ASP A 556 11.28 36.54 11.52
N GLY A 557 11.76 35.31 11.53
CA GLY A 557 11.80 34.43 12.69
C GLY A 557 10.43 33.82 13.08
N VAL A 558 9.38 34.07 12.29
CA VAL A 558 8.02 33.58 12.55
C VAL A 558 7.77 32.29 11.77
N VAL A 559 7.25 31.26 12.48
CA VAL A 559 6.82 30.02 11.82
C VAL A 559 5.55 30.31 11.02
N PRO A 560 5.51 30.02 9.70
CA PRO A 560 4.34 30.28 8.87
C PRO A 560 3.09 29.60 9.40
N THR A 561 2.05 30.36 9.68
CA THR A 561 0.74 29.82 10.02
C THR A 561 -0.04 29.52 8.73
N GLY A 562 -0.49 28.27 8.55
CA GLY A 562 -1.32 27.88 7.40
C GLY A 562 -0.65 27.02 6.35
N HIS A 563 0.68 26.94 6.31
CA HIS A 563 1.41 26.02 5.42
C HIS A 563 2.02 24.88 6.23
N ARG A 564 1.34 23.75 6.25
CA ARG A 564 1.86 22.52 6.89
C ARG A 564 2.00 21.43 5.83
N PRO A 565 3.12 20.71 5.82
CA PRO A 565 3.28 19.57 4.93
C PRO A 565 2.21 18.52 5.23
N GLY A 566 1.85 17.73 4.22
CA GLY A 566 0.83 16.69 4.34
C GLY A 566 0.80 15.82 3.08
N ARG A 567 0.27 14.61 3.20
CA ARG A 567 0.08 13.67 2.09
C ARG A 567 -1.14 14.10 1.25
N LYS A 568 -1.01 15.24 0.59
CA LYS A 568 -2.08 15.85 -0.20
C LYS A 568 -1.89 15.56 -1.69
N ALA A 569 -2.97 15.26 -2.39
CA ALA A 569 -2.95 15.13 -3.85
C ALA A 569 -2.42 16.42 -4.49
N GLY A 570 -1.43 16.29 -5.36
CA GLY A 570 -0.77 17.41 -6.06
C GLY A 570 0.39 18.05 -5.32
N ALA A 571 0.70 17.64 -4.10
CA ALA A 571 1.91 18.04 -3.41
C ALA A 571 3.10 17.15 -3.83
N VAL A 572 4.30 17.74 -3.86
CA VAL A 572 5.56 17.08 -4.20
C VAL A 572 6.53 17.26 -3.05
N VAL A 573 7.24 16.20 -2.71
CA VAL A 573 8.34 16.19 -1.73
C VAL A 573 9.66 15.95 -2.45
N VAL A 574 10.73 16.52 -1.91
CA VAL A 574 12.10 16.16 -2.31
C VAL A 574 12.85 15.71 -1.07
N LEU A 575 13.38 14.49 -1.13
CA LEU A 575 14.19 13.90 -0.07
C LEU A 575 15.66 13.95 -0.46
N ILE A 576 16.54 14.23 0.49
CA ILE A 576 18.00 14.15 0.33
C ILE A 576 18.57 13.27 1.43
N ALA A 577 19.28 12.24 1.04
CA ALA A 577 19.84 11.25 1.97
C ALA A 577 18.82 10.72 2.99
N GLY A 578 17.54 10.63 2.60
CA GLY A 578 16.44 10.19 3.45
C GLY A 578 15.79 11.30 4.28
N ARG A 579 16.33 12.53 4.28
CA ARG A 579 15.73 13.69 4.99
C ARG A 579 14.86 14.51 4.03
N LEU A 580 13.76 15.07 4.55
CA LEU A 580 12.92 16.00 3.78
C LEU A 580 13.67 17.31 3.55
N ALA A 581 13.94 17.62 2.29
CA ALA A 581 14.59 18.88 1.89
C ALA A 581 13.59 19.92 1.41
N LEU A 582 12.63 19.53 0.56
CA LEU A 582 11.61 20.44 0.03
C LEU A 582 10.21 19.81 0.13
N TYR A 583 9.22 20.65 0.39
CA TYR A 583 7.81 20.33 0.23
C TYR A 583 7.11 21.42 -0.59
N MET A 584 6.58 21.05 -1.74
CA MET A 584 5.84 21.94 -2.61
C MET A 584 4.35 21.62 -2.55
N GLU A 585 3.54 22.60 -2.19
CA GLU A 585 2.10 22.43 -2.13
C GLU A 585 1.47 22.41 -3.53
N ARG A 586 0.27 21.84 -3.63
CA ARG A 586 -0.50 21.84 -4.87
C ARG A 586 -0.60 23.23 -5.50
N GLY A 587 -0.30 23.32 -6.79
CA GLY A 587 -0.29 24.57 -7.53
C GLY A 587 1.01 25.35 -7.46
N GLY A 588 1.96 24.94 -6.60
CA GLY A 588 3.36 25.40 -6.60
C GLY A 588 3.60 26.86 -6.22
N ARG A 589 2.61 27.57 -5.62
CA ARG A 589 2.80 28.98 -5.21
C ARG A 589 3.67 29.12 -3.97
N THR A 590 3.63 28.12 -3.11
CA THR A 590 4.35 28.09 -1.84
C THR A 590 5.18 26.82 -1.76
N LEU A 591 6.38 26.97 -1.22
CA LEU A 591 7.32 25.89 -0.96
C LEU A 591 7.84 26.01 0.47
N LEU A 592 8.07 24.87 1.11
CA LEU A 592 8.79 24.78 2.36
C LEU A 592 10.17 24.18 2.08
N ALA A 593 11.22 24.83 2.54
CA ALA A 593 12.60 24.37 2.48
C ALA A 593 13.07 24.02 3.89
N PHE A 594 13.56 22.81 4.08
CA PHE A 594 14.02 22.25 5.36
C PHE A 594 15.55 22.16 5.43
N THR A 595 16.24 22.66 4.42
CA THR A 595 17.70 22.78 4.37
C THR A 595 18.09 24.16 3.85
N GLU A 596 19.26 24.64 4.27
CA GLU A 596 19.90 25.88 3.79
C GLU A 596 21.22 25.57 3.09
N ASP A 597 21.67 24.32 3.07
CA ASP A 597 22.91 23.92 2.40
C ASP A 597 22.81 24.13 0.89
N PRO A 598 23.73 24.90 0.28
CA PRO A 598 23.66 25.22 -1.15
C PRO A 598 23.78 24.01 -2.06
N GLY A 599 24.52 22.97 -1.63
CA GLY A 599 24.67 21.72 -2.38
C GLY A 599 23.38 20.90 -2.38
N GLU A 600 22.75 20.77 -1.22
CA GLU A 600 21.45 20.13 -1.07
C GLU A 600 20.35 20.88 -1.84
N LEU A 601 20.31 22.20 -1.74
CA LEU A 601 19.33 23.03 -2.47
C LEU A 601 19.47 22.88 -4.00
N ARG A 602 20.71 22.79 -4.51
CA ARG A 602 20.94 22.56 -5.95
C ARG A 602 20.42 21.18 -6.39
N ALA A 603 20.80 20.12 -5.67
CA ALA A 603 20.34 18.77 -5.98
C ALA A 603 18.80 18.66 -5.87
N ALA A 604 18.21 19.29 -4.86
CA ALA A 604 16.78 19.33 -4.70
C ALA A 604 16.06 20.08 -5.83
N ALA A 605 16.63 21.19 -6.29
CA ALA A 605 16.09 21.95 -7.42
C ALA A 605 16.12 21.14 -8.73
N GLU A 606 17.21 20.42 -9.01
CA GLU A 606 17.33 19.54 -10.18
C GLU A 606 16.29 18.42 -10.16
N ALA A 607 16.13 17.74 -9.01
CA ALA A 607 15.13 16.69 -8.83
C ALA A 607 13.70 17.23 -8.96
N LEU A 608 13.41 18.41 -8.40
CA LEU A 608 12.11 19.08 -8.55
C LEU A 608 11.81 19.43 -10.01
N VAL A 609 12.78 19.97 -10.74
CA VAL A 609 12.63 20.31 -12.17
C VAL A 609 12.36 19.05 -12.99
N TRP A 610 13.05 17.95 -12.70
CA TRP A 610 12.76 16.67 -13.34
C TRP A 610 11.30 16.24 -13.09
N ALA A 611 10.83 16.28 -11.85
CA ALA A 611 9.46 15.92 -11.49
C ALA A 611 8.42 16.81 -12.22
N LEU A 612 8.69 18.12 -12.33
CA LEU A 612 7.83 19.04 -13.05
C LEU A 612 7.79 18.77 -14.57
N ARG A 613 8.94 18.42 -15.17
CA ARG A 613 9.02 18.06 -16.59
C ARG A 613 8.31 16.74 -16.88
N THR A 614 8.60 15.73 -16.11
CA THR A 614 7.99 14.39 -16.22
C THR A 614 6.49 14.47 -16.00
N GLY A 615 6.05 15.23 -14.99
CA GLY A 615 4.64 15.51 -14.72
C GLY A 615 3.95 16.43 -15.75
N ARG A 616 4.67 16.83 -16.81
CA ARG A 616 4.17 17.73 -17.86
C ARG A 616 3.52 18.99 -17.31
N THR A 617 4.11 19.54 -16.24
CA THR A 617 3.67 20.82 -15.67
C THR A 617 3.98 21.94 -16.65
N GLU A 618 2.96 22.49 -17.32
CA GLU A 618 3.14 23.52 -18.34
C GLU A 618 3.69 24.82 -17.77
N ARG A 619 3.16 25.23 -16.62
CA ARG A 619 3.56 26.49 -15.95
C ARG A 619 3.40 26.36 -14.44
N LEU A 620 4.40 26.85 -13.71
CA LEU A 620 4.37 26.97 -12.28
C LEU A 620 4.89 28.35 -11.88
N SER A 621 4.28 28.98 -10.87
CA SER A 621 4.70 30.27 -10.34
C SER A 621 4.92 30.12 -8.84
N LEU A 622 6.16 30.14 -8.41
CA LEU A 622 6.56 30.09 -7.01
C LEU A 622 6.76 31.52 -6.51
N GLU A 623 5.99 31.88 -5.49
CA GLU A 623 5.96 33.24 -4.92
C GLU A 623 6.60 33.29 -3.53
N LYS A 624 6.44 32.21 -2.74
CA LYS A 624 6.84 32.17 -1.32
C LYS A 624 7.64 30.93 -0.97
N VAL A 625 8.63 31.11 -0.10
CA VAL A 625 9.35 30.05 0.61
C VAL A 625 9.34 30.32 2.11
N ASN A 626 8.99 29.33 2.93
CA ASN A 626 8.91 29.44 4.40
C ASN A 626 8.14 30.70 4.85
N GLY A 627 7.04 31.03 4.13
CA GLY A 627 6.19 32.19 4.42
C GLY A 627 6.68 33.53 3.86
N GLY A 628 7.97 33.69 3.58
CA GLY A 628 8.57 34.89 3.00
C GLY A 628 8.58 34.88 1.45
N PRO A 629 8.95 36.01 0.81
CA PRO A 629 9.16 36.06 -0.63
C PRO A 629 10.28 35.09 -1.07
N VAL A 630 10.10 34.45 -2.22
CA VAL A 630 11.13 33.53 -2.76
C VAL A 630 12.33 34.26 -3.35
N LEU A 631 12.13 35.45 -3.88
CA LEU A 631 13.21 36.23 -4.51
C LEU A 631 14.29 36.61 -3.48
N GLY A 632 15.56 36.46 -3.85
CA GLY A 632 16.72 36.77 -3.01
C GLY A 632 17.06 35.68 -1.98
N THR A 633 16.43 34.49 -2.08
CA THR A 633 16.76 33.34 -1.23
C THR A 633 17.74 32.39 -1.92
N PRO A 634 18.60 31.64 -1.18
CA PRO A 634 19.47 30.60 -1.77
C PRO A 634 18.70 29.57 -2.60
N LEU A 635 17.47 29.23 -2.20
CA LEU A 635 16.61 28.35 -2.96
C LEU A 635 16.24 28.94 -4.33
N ALA A 636 15.96 30.25 -4.39
CA ALA A 636 15.66 30.89 -5.68
C ALA A 636 16.85 30.80 -6.63
N GLU A 637 18.08 31.01 -6.15
CA GLU A 637 19.31 30.87 -6.95
C GLU A 637 19.46 29.42 -7.47
N ALA A 638 19.26 28.43 -6.62
CA ALA A 638 19.32 27.02 -7.03
C ALA A 638 18.25 26.68 -8.08
N LEU A 639 17.01 27.16 -7.92
CA LEU A 639 15.93 26.92 -8.88
C LEU A 639 16.15 27.65 -10.21
N LEU A 640 16.70 28.88 -10.19
CA LEU A 640 17.08 29.61 -11.41
C LEU A 640 18.18 28.86 -12.18
N ALA A 641 19.20 28.36 -11.48
CA ALA A 641 20.25 27.54 -12.09
C ALA A 641 19.70 26.22 -12.67
N ALA A 642 18.64 25.63 -12.07
CA ALA A 642 18.00 24.41 -12.55
C ALA A 642 17.01 24.62 -13.72
N GLY A 643 16.73 25.89 -14.12
CA GLY A 643 15.91 26.18 -15.30
C GLY A 643 14.59 26.91 -15.03
N PHE A 644 14.40 27.45 -13.84
CA PHE A 644 13.37 28.48 -13.61
C PHE A 644 13.82 29.83 -14.12
N TYR A 645 12.92 30.78 -14.27
CA TYR A 645 13.22 32.15 -14.65
C TYR A 645 12.55 33.15 -13.70
N SER A 646 13.20 34.29 -13.53
CA SER A 646 12.72 35.36 -12.63
C SER A 646 11.49 36.07 -13.21
N SER A 647 10.58 36.50 -12.34
CA SER A 647 9.44 37.36 -12.65
C SER A 647 9.23 38.38 -11.53
N PRO A 648 8.47 39.47 -11.74
CA PRO A 648 8.28 40.50 -10.71
C PRO A 648 7.65 40.00 -9.42
N SER A 649 6.89 38.91 -9.46
CA SER A 649 6.18 38.35 -8.29
C SER A 649 6.81 37.07 -7.72
N GLY A 650 7.97 36.63 -8.24
CA GLY A 650 8.62 35.39 -7.82
C GLY A 650 9.39 34.72 -8.94
N ILE A 651 9.52 33.42 -8.91
CA ILE A 651 10.16 32.62 -9.96
C ILE A 651 9.15 31.72 -10.66
N ARG A 652 9.38 31.45 -11.92
CA ARG A 652 8.46 30.70 -12.77
C ARG A 652 9.19 29.55 -13.46
N PHE A 653 8.46 28.45 -13.60
CA PHE A 653 8.86 27.34 -14.45
C PHE A 653 7.94 27.27 -15.67
N ARG A 654 8.51 26.94 -16.82
CA ARG A 654 7.79 26.61 -18.04
C ARG A 654 8.48 25.42 -18.68
N ASN A 655 7.67 24.41 -18.99
CA ASN A 655 8.13 23.21 -19.71
C ASN A 655 8.23 23.47 -21.19
#